data_a085639d846e50f20e89a7354709e5f3
#
_entry.id   a085639d846e50f20e89a7354709e5f3
#
_cell.length_a   1.000
_cell.length_b   1.000
_cell.length_c   1.000
_cell.angle_alpha   90.00
_cell.angle_beta   90.00
_cell.angle_gamma   90.00
#
_symmetry.space_group_name_H-M   'P 1'
#
loop_
_entity.id
_entity.type
_entity.pdbx_description
1 polymer ?
#
loop_
_entity_poly.entity_id
_entity_poly.type
_entity_poly.pdbx_seq_one_letter_code
_entity_poly.pdbx_strand_id
1 'polypeptide(L)'
;MGVSYISNIFVNTKGVSITPFNNKHVSSVYDNQNNIVTKLDKEKTPYVSYEDLPDVFIDALLCTEDVRFFTHNGIDIPRILSAIKTNLSSNSYAQGASTLTQQFIKNTMLTSNKTLKRKFEEMYLAHKIEKIYSKKEIIELYVNYICFDGINPGVNHASLKYYNKPINLVTLPEAALLVGIVNLPTYYNPFKNPVAATKRRNEVLDLMVKHNRLSHYQAEVAKSFPIEKMLYKSNKQEKEYPFQAYLDIVYSQIEDLTGLDPFTTPMKIYTYLDTTLQAEIDLMQKNNSSYLKFTNDLQQFAASIINNENGSIIAAFGGRNYNGQRLFNRAYDMVKQPASTIKPLLSYALAYEHLNWSDKHTVLDDTTYYPNTNQEVNNVDFKHMGEMMIDEAIGYSRNTIAVKTLQEVVGLIGKDKVLEYLKSINLLDTNSFNYSYALGAFEYGVSPTQLAAAYGMLANQGIYKTPLAVKEIVLLENNKKISFTIQSKRILNNDSVYLLNSVLESMMSKNFWNINSICPKNVQISAKTGTSSFDEKVLTDFNYPKNAYKDRWLAGYCKNITIAAWTGFDTTLKEQKTYFIPNNTDANVVKTFFKRIMDIAAKKNQSYDKPDSIVTIPIVKGSNPYLLPTQSVNKNYIINAQFKKDSIPSLYICEPTITQFIEYDYFLSKDKVTILLANDLFDKKETTNKIFDYEKIYGNLEVICEISHDYTTSTFILDSSINEIPLSYKQISTINVYYKYKNGHNTGPFNNKIIIY
;
A
#
# COMPACT_ATOMS: atom_id res chain seq x y z
N MET A 1 37.31 -21.41 8.05
CA MET A 1 36.30 -20.33 8.03
C MET A 1 35.98 -19.75 9.42
N GLY A 2 35.84 -20.52 10.51
CA GLY A 2 35.52 -20.00 11.85
C GLY A 2 36.56 -19.05 12.46
N VAL A 3 37.86 -19.35 12.33
CA VAL A 3 38.93 -18.55 12.93
C VAL A 3 39.12 -17.20 12.21
N SER A 4 38.97 -17.16 10.89
CA SER A 4 39.01 -15.92 10.08
C SER A 4 37.79 -15.01 10.38
N TYR A 5 36.63 -15.58 10.65
CA TYR A 5 35.41 -14.85 11.01
C TYR A 5 35.52 -14.20 12.41
N ILE A 6 36.07 -14.95 13.39
CA ILE A 6 36.32 -14.45 14.74
C ILE A 6 37.38 -13.35 14.73
N SER A 7 38.47 -13.50 13.94
CA SER A 7 39.52 -12.47 13.83
C SER A 7 38.99 -11.16 13.21
N ASN A 8 38.06 -11.22 12.25
CA ASN A 8 37.43 -10.04 11.64
C ASN A 8 36.50 -9.30 12.64
N ILE A 9 35.85 -10.04 13.56
CA ILE A 9 35.08 -9.45 14.67
C ILE A 9 36.01 -8.71 15.63
N PHE A 10 37.16 -9.30 15.99
CA PHE A 10 38.16 -8.68 16.85
C PHE A 10 38.75 -7.38 16.28
N VAL A 11 38.92 -7.28 14.97
CA VAL A 11 39.44 -6.08 14.29
C VAL A 11 38.39 -4.95 14.31
N ASN A 12 37.12 -5.26 14.06
CA ASN A 12 36.05 -4.26 14.02
C ASN A 12 35.64 -3.72 15.40
N THR A 13 35.89 -4.47 16.48
CA THR A 13 35.56 -4.03 17.87
C THR A 13 36.71 -3.26 18.54
N LYS A 14 37.93 -3.24 17.98
CA LYS A 14 39.05 -2.45 18.50
C LYS A 14 38.81 -0.93 18.50
N GLY A 15 37.87 -0.43 17.71
CA GLY A 15 37.53 0.99 17.59
C GLY A 15 36.32 1.45 18.42
N VAL A 16 35.66 0.56 19.16
CA VAL A 16 34.53 0.96 20.02
C VAL A 16 35.08 1.62 21.27
N SER A 17 34.97 2.94 21.33
CA SER A 17 35.33 3.72 22.53
C SER A 17 34.33 3.44 23.65
N ILE A 18 34.84 2.95 24.78
CA ILE A 18 34.08 2.78 26.02
C ILE A 18 34.33 4.01 26.93
N THR A 19 34.37 5.21 26.33
CA THR A 19 34.48 6.46 27.09
C THR A 19 33.19 6.74 27.85
N PRO A 20 33.29 7.29 29.10
CA PRO A 20 32.11 7.57 29.92
C PRO A 20 31.11 8.46 29.15
N PHE A 21 29.83 8.13 29.27
CA PHE A 21 28.68 8.80 28.61
C PHE A 21 28.46 10.25 29.11
N ASN A 22 29.47 11.07 29.07
CA ASN A 22 29.44 12.48 29.53
C ASN A 22 29.17 13.44 28.39
N ASN A 23 28.30 13.05 27.41
CA ASN A 23 28.00 13.90 26.28
C ASN A 23 27.01 15.03 26.65
N LYS A 24 27.54 16.26 26.73
CA LYS A 24 26.78 17.50 26.90
C LYS A 24 25.98 17.89 25.61
N HIS A 25 26.15 17.14 24.52
CA HIS A 25 25.53 17.45 23.22
C HIS A 25 24.27 16.64 23.01
N VAL A 26 23.24 17.28 22.44
CA VAL A 26 21.98 16.67 22.04
C VAL A 26 21.82 16.71 20.53
N SER A 27 21.15 15.71 19.96
CA SER A 27 20.84 15.70 18.53
C SER A 27 19.89 16.84 18.17
N SER A 28 20.10 17.42 16.99
CA SER A 28 19.27 18.48 16.44
C SER A 28 18.76 18.07 15.07
N VAL A 29 17.45 18.25 14.81
CA VAL A 29 16.82 17.92 13.54
C VAL A 29 16.54 19.20 12.76
N TYR A 30 16.81 19.15 11.47
CA TYR A 30 16.66 20.26 10.52
C TYR A 30 15.67 19.86 9.41
N ASP A 31 14.85 20.82 8.96
CA ASP A 31 13.92 20.67 7.86
C ASP A 31 14.61 20.71 6.48
N ASN A 32 13.81 20.71 5.41
CA ASN A 32 14.30 20.77 4.03
C ASN A 32 14.99 22.10 3.67
N GLN A 33 14.80 23.14 4.48
CA GLN A 33 15.41 24.48 4.35
C GLN A 33 16.58 24.69 5.31
N ASN A 34 16.97 23.66 6.07
CA ASN A 34 17.98 23.66 7.13
C ASN A 34 17.62 24.54 8.35
N ASN A 35 16.34 24.78 8.62
CA ASN A 35 15.89 25.38 9.87
C ASN A 35 15.83 24.30 10.96
N ILE A 36 16.13 24.67 12.20
CA ILE A 36 16.01 23.75 13.34
C ILE A 36 14.52 23.47 13.60
N VAL A 37 14.14 22.20 13.52
CA VAL A 37 12.79 21.70 13.81
C VAL A 37 12.64 21.38 15.28
N THR A 38 13.60 20.62 15.81
CA THR A 38 13.60 20.17 17.21
C THR A 38 15.00 19.80 17.67
N LYS A 39 15.17 19.78 18.98
CA LYS A 39 16.33 19.17 19.66
C LYS A 39 15.84 17.98 20.45
N LEU A 40 16.55 16.85 20.34
CA LEU A 40 16.25 15.65 21.09
C LEU A 40 16.76 15.80 22.54
N ASP A 41 16.28 16.86 23.20
CA ASP A 41 16.67 17.17 24.55
C ASP A 41 16.06 16.15 25.51
N LYS A 42 16.92 15.44 26.23
CA LYS A 42 16.45 14.54 27.28
C LYS A 42 16.02 15.41 28.46
N GLU A 43 14.83 15.18 28.98
CA GLU A 43 14.51 15.76 30.29
C GLU A 43 15.62 15.32 31.25
N LYS A 44 16.34 16.31 31.82
CA LYS A 44 17.42 16.05 32.74
C LYS A 44 16.83 15.46 34.04
N THR A 45 16.73 14.14 34.10
CA THR A 45 16.48 13.47 35.35
C THR A 45 17.81 13.33 36.09
N PRO A 46 17.81 13.52 37.41
CA PRO A 46 19.02 13.33 38.20
C PRO A 46 19.58 11.92 37.97
N TYR A 47 20.88 11.83 37.74
CA TYR A 47 21.62 10.58 37.69
C TYR A 47 21.44 9.83 39.01
N VAL A 48 21.25 8.53 38.94
CA VAL A 48 21.03 7.67 40.13
C VAL A 48 22.27 6.86 40.36
N SER A 49 22.88 7.00 41.56
CA SER A 49 23.96 6.13 41.97
C SER A 49 23.42 4.75 42.37
N TYR A 50 24.30 3.75 42.42
CA TYR A 50 23.89 2.41 42.87
C TYR A 50 23.33 2.44 44.30
N GLU A 51 23.92 3.27 45.17
CA GLU A 51 23.56 3.43 46.58
C GLU A 51 22.15 4.08 46.74
N ASP A 52 21.65 4.80 45.75
CA ASP A 52 20.30 5.37 45.78
C ASP A 52 19.21 4.39 45.31
N LEU A 53 19.60 3.21 44.83
CA LEU A 53 18.64 2.20 44.40
C LEU A 53 18.10 1.41 45.58
N PRO A 54 16.77 1.28 45.74
CA PRO A 54 16.22 0.42 46.82
C PRO A 54 16.55 -1.05 46.58
N ASP A 55 16.84 -1.80 47.64
CA ASP A 55 17.12 -3.24 47.57
C ASP A 55 15.99 -4.00 46.83
N VAL A 56 14.72 -3.63 47.07
CA VAL A 56 13.56 -4.24 46.40
C VAL A 56 13.61 -4.05 44.90
N PHE A 57 14.17 -2.94 44.38
CA PHE A 57 14.34 -2.72 42.97
C PHE A 57 15.49 -3.54 42.38
N ILE A 58 16.63 -3.57 43.08
CA ILE A 58 17.81 -4.36 42.69
C ILE A 58 17.43 -5.85 42.63
N ASP A 59 16.75 -6.35 43.65
CA ASP A 59 16.29 -7.73 43.70
C ASP A 59 15.30 -8.07 42.61
N ALA A 60 14.33 -7.20 42.35
CA ALA A 60 13.39 -7.38 41.24
C ALA A 60 14.12 -7.43 39.88
N LEU A 61 15.06 -6.50 39.64
CA LEU A 61 15.86 -6.43 38.42
C LEU A 61 16.68 -7.71 38.21
N LEU A 62 17.43 -8.13 39.23
CA LEU A 62 18.29 -9.29 39.13
C LEU A 62 17.50 -10.60 39.00
N CYS A 63 16.42 -10.78 39.77
CA CYS A 63 15.59 -11.98 39.68
C CYS A 63 14.90 -12.10 38.28
N THR A 64 14.64 -10.99 37.64
CA THR A 64 13.96 -10.98 36.32
C THR A 64 14.94 -11.12 35.18
N GLU A 65 16.03 -10.35 35.20
CA GLU A 65 16.92 -10.21 34.05
C GLU A 65 18.15 -11.09 34.15
N ASP A 66 18.77 -11.18 35.34
CA ASP A 66 20.05 -11.87 35.51
C ASP A 66 20.34 -12.31 36.96
N VAL A 67 19.70 -13.39 37.38
CA VAL A 67 19.79 -13.87 38.78
C VAL A 67 21.21 -14.21 39.24
N ARG A 68 22.10 -14.52 38.31
CA ARG A 68 23.53 -14.86 38.63
C ARG A 68 24.49 -13.72 38.28
N PHE A 69 24.00 -12.50 38.14
CA PHE A 69 24.77 -11.35 37.73
C PHE A 69 26.11 -11.18 38.44
N PHE A 70 26.13 -11.38 39.76
CA PHE A 70 27.35 -11.25 40.59
C PHE A 70 28.32 -12.42 40.47
N THR A 71 27.98 -13.50 39.76
CA THR A 71 28.79 -14.75 39.71
C THR A 71 29.47 -15.01 38.36
N HIS A 72 29.12 -14.25 37.30
CA HIS A 72 29.72 -14.39 35.98
C HIS A 72 30.46 -13.12 35.54
N ASN A 73 31.27 -13.19 34.48
CA ASN A 73 32.05 -12.09 33.92
C ASN A 73 31.49 -11.64 32.53
N GLY A 74 30.27 -11.12 32.52
CA GLY A 74 29.62 -10.60 31.33
C GLY A 74 28.84 -11.65 30.54
N ILE A 75 29.17 -12.93 30.63
CA ILE A 75 28.56 -14.04 29.92
C ILE A 75 28.19 -15.14 30.93
N ASP A 76 26.94 -15.57 30.92
CA ASP A 76 26.44 -16.67 31.73
C ASP A 76 26.37 -17.97 30.94
N ILE A 77 27.46 -18.72 30.84
CA ILE A 77 27.56 -19.96 30.08
C ILE A 77 26.55 -21.02 30.55
N PRO A 78 26.36 -21.31 31.85
CA PRO A 78 25.35 -22.26 32.33
C PRO A 78 23.92 -21.86 31.92
N ARG A 79 23.57 -20.56 31.89
CA ARG A 79 22.27 -20.06 31.46
C ARG A 79 22.08 -20.26 29.93
N ILE A 80 23.13 -20.04 29.14
CA ILE A 80 23.11 -20.30 27.71
C ILE A 80 22.83 -21.78 27.43
N LEU A 81 23.53 -22.67 28.10
CA LEU A 81 23.34 -24.13 27.93
C LEU A 81 21.92 -24.57 28.36
N SER A 82 21.41 -24.02 29.48
CA SER A 82 20.04 -24.26 29.93
C SER A 82 18.99 -23.78 28.89
N ALA A 83 19.18 -22.56 28.36
CA ALA A 83 18.29 -22.00 27.36
C ALA A 83 18.28 -22.81 26.06
N ILE A 84 19.44 -23.29 25.61
CA ILE A 84 19.53 -24.17 24.42
C ILE A 84 18.74 -25.45 24.68
N LYS A 85 18.92 -26.09 25.84
CA LYS A 85 18.20 -27.31 26.20
C LYS A 85 16.67 -27.11 26.23
N THR A 86 16.21 -26.01 26.85
CA THR A 86 14.77 -25.68 26.97
C THR A 86 14.16 -25.35 25.61
N ASN A 87 14.84 -24.56 24.79
CA ASN A 87 14.35 -24.15 23.47
C ASN A 87 14.31 -25.33 22.47
N LEU A 88 15.25 -26.28 22.59
CA LEU A 88 15.21 -27.54 21.81
C LEU A 88 14.07 -28.46 22.23
N SER A 89 13.72 -28.50 23.52
CA SER A 89 12.65 -29.35 24.03
C SER A 89 11.25 -28.79 23.81
N SER A 90 11.10 -27.46 23.72
CA SER A 90 9.80 -26.78 23.60
C SER A 90 9.42 -26.37 22.17
N ASN A 91 10.30 -26.58 21.19
CA ASN A 91 10.15 -26.10 19.80
C ASN A 91 9.78 -24.60 19.70
N SER A 92 10.13 -23.80 20.71
CA SER A 92 9.83 -22.37 20.83
C SER A 92 10.97 -21.63 21.54
N TYR A 93 11.11 -20.33 21.27
CA TYR A 93 12.06 -19.44 21.98
C TYR A 93 11.55 -19.12 23.41
N ALA A 94 11.46 -20.13 24.26
CA ALA A 94 10.83 -20.02 25.59
C ALA A 94 11.71 -19.35 26.65
N GLN A 95 13.04 -19.30 26.48
CA GLN A 95 13.94 -18.76 27.51
C GLN A 95 15.05 -17.88 26.92
N GLY A 96 15.16 -16.64 27.40
CA GLY A 96 16.26 -15.72 27.07
C GLY A 96 17.53 -16.01 27.87
N ALA A 97 18.70 -15.96 27.19
CA ALA A 97 20.00 -16.30 27.76
C ALA A 97 20.95 -15.10 27.94
N SER A 98 20.53 -13.87 27.60
CA SER A 98 21.37 -12.67 27.69
C SER A 98 21.50 -12.19 29.12
N THR A 99 22.73 -11.79 29.51
CA THR A 99 23.01 -11.17 30.82
C THR A 99 22.61 -9.69 30.85
N LEU A 100 22.53 -9.09 32.04
CA LEU A 100 22.28 -7.66 32.24
C LEU A 100 23.32 -6.81 31.49
N THR A 101 24.60 -7.18 31.56
CA THR A 101 25.70 -6.52 30.83
C THR A 101 25.50 -6.61 29.31
N GLN A 102 25.09 -7.77 28.80
CA GLN A 102 24.80 -7.94 27.39
C GLN A 102 23.61 -7.09 26.93
N GLN A 103 22.56 -6.98 27.76
CA GLN A 103 21.42 -6.11 27.46
C GLN A 103 21.81 -4.63 27.46
N PHE A 104 22.64 -4.20 28.41
CA PHE A 104 23.20 -2.85 28.45
C PHE A 104 23.92 -2.51 27.13
N ILE A 105 24.85 -3.38 26.71
CA ILE A 105 25.61 -3.20 25.48
C ILE A 105 24.72 -3.20 24.25
N LYS A 106 23.81 -4.17 24.16
CA LYS A 106 22.86 -4.28 23.05
C LYS A 106 22.08 -2.98 22.88
N ASN A 107 21.63 -2.37 23.97
CA ASN A 107 20.72 -1.23 23.93
C ASN A 107 21.45 0.12 23.85
N THR A 108 22.77 0.18 24.11
CA THR A 108 23.53 1.44 24.14
C THR A 108 24.67 1.52 23.14
N MET A 109 25.20 0.40 22.66
CA MET A 109 26.44 0.34 21.86
C MET A 109 26.30 -0.42 20.53
N LEU A 110 25.26 -1.23 20.34
CA LEU A 110 25.09 -2.09 19.18
C LEU A 110 23.83 -1.76 18.36
N THR A 111 23.87 -2.16 17.09
CA THR A 111 22.74 -1.99 16.17
C THR A 111 21.58 -2.93 16.49
N SER A 112 20.37 -2.59 16.07
CA SER A 112 19.15 -3.39 16.26
C SER A 112 19.12 -4.69 15.43
N ASN A 113 20.03 -4.87 14.47
CA ASN A 113 20.07 -6.02 13.56
C ASN A 113 20.29 -7.35 14.28
N LYS A 114 19.37 -8.30 14.14
CA LYS A 114 19.42 -9.63 14.76
C LYS A 114 20.31 -10.60 13.97
N THR A 115 21.65 -10.42 14.03
CA THR A 115 22.61 -11.31 13.37
C THR A 115 23.46 -12.08 14.38
N LEU A 116 23.92 -13.27 13.99
CA LEU A 116 24.88 -14.03 14.79
C LEU A 116 26.17 -13.23 15.06
N LYS A 117 26.64 -12.46 14.07
CA LYS A 117 27.80 -11.59 14.20
C LYS A 117 27.60 -10.59 15.34
N ARG A 118 26.47 -9.88 15.36
CA ARG A 118 26.15 -8.95 16.44
C ARG A 118 26.09 -9.64 17.81
N LYS A 119 25.58 -10.87 17.88
CA LYS A 119 25.55 -11.60 19.17
C LYS A 119 26.95 -11.92 19.69
N PHE A 120 27.90 -12.25 18.83
CA PHE A 120 29.30 -12.41 19.24
C PHE A 120 29.95 -11.09 19.65
N GLU A 121 29.66 -9.99 18.96
CA GLU A 121 30.14 -8.65 19.33
C GLU A 121 29.58 -8.24 20.71
N GLU A 122 28.31 -8.48 20.98
CA GLU A 122 27.67 -8.26 22.28
C GLU A 122 28.36 -9.04 23.40
N MET A 123 28.64 -10.32 23.20
CA MET A 123 29.35 -11.17 24.21
C MET A 123 30.77 -10.68 24.45
N TYR A 124 31.51 -10.32 23.40
CA TYR A 124 32.86 -9.81 23.52
C TYR A 124 32.93 -8.49 24.28
N LEU A 125 32.06 -7.54 23.94
CA LEU A 125 31.96 -6.24 24.60
C LEU A 125 31.50 -6.38 26.06
N ALA A 126 30.57 -7.31 26.37
CA ALA A 126 30.14 -7.60 27.72
C ALA A 126 31.30 -8.04 28.60
N HIS A 127 32.13 -8.95 28.09
CA HIS A 127 33.33 -9.38 28.79
C HIS A 127 34.36 -8.24 28.96
N LYS A 128 34.49 -7.36 27.99
CA LYS A 128 35.38 -6.18 28.06
C LYS A 128 34.92 -5.16 29.10
N ILE A 129 33.63 -4.85 29.14
CA ILE A 129 33.04 -3.87 30.07
C ILE A 129 33.23 -4.35 31.52
N GLU A 130 33.01 -5.62 31.79
CA GLU A 130 33.18 -6.17 33.13
C GLU A 130 34.65 -6.26 33.63
N LYS A 131 35.61 -5.99 32.76
CA LYS A 131 37.01 -5.76 33.16
C LYS A 131 37.30 -4.31 33.58
N ILE A 132 36.43 -3.37 33.18
CA ILE A 132 36.65 -1.94 33.38
C ILE A 132 35.76 -1.42 34.50
N TYR A 133 34.50 -1.88 34.56
CA TYR A 133 33.51 -1.47 35.55
C TYR A 133 33.17 -2.58 36.53
N SER A 134 33.00 -2.24 37.80
CA SER A 134 32.48 -3.15 38.81
C SER A 134 31.02 -3.52 38.52
N LYS A 135 30.53 -4.58 39.11
CA LYS A 135 29.12 -5.01 39.00
C LYS A 135 28.14 -3.92 39.45
N LYS A 136 28.45 -3.16 40.47
CA LYS A 136 27.64 -2.03 40.94
C LYS A 136 27.58 -0.91 39.88
N GLU A 137 28.71 -0.53 39.34
CA GLU A 137 28.77 0.48 38.26
C GLU A 137 28.02 0.03 36.99
N ILE A 138 28.03 -1.26 36.69
CA ILE A 138 27.25 -1.78 35.52
C ILE A 138 25.74 -1.68 35.79
N ILE A 139 25.26 -1.97 37.02
CA ILE A 139 23.86 -1.75 37.38
C ILE A 139 23.55 -0.25 37.30
N GLU A 140 24.40 0.60 37.80
CA GLU A 140 24.26 2.06 37.76
C GLU A 140 24.16 2.58 36.31
N LEU A 141 25.05 2.11 35.44
CA LEU A 141 24.97 2.40 34.01
C LEU A 141 23.65 1.89 33.39
N TYR A 142 23.27 0.64 33.70
CA TYR A 142 22.04 0.05 33.17
C TYR A 142 20.82 0.90 33.55
N VAL A 143 20.62 1.23 34.81
CA VAL A 143 19.42 1.94 35.26
C VAL A 143 19.34 3.39 34.79
N ASN A 144 20.48 4.02 34.45
CA ASN A 144 20.49 5.39 33.92
C ASN A 144 20.36 5.48 32.42
N TYR A 145 20.76 4.44 31.68
CA TYR A 145 20.80 4.49 30.20
C TYR A 145 19.75 3.63 29.51
N ILE A 146 19.10 2.69 30.20
CA ILE A 146 18.03 1.89 29.62
C ILE A 146 16.68 2.61 29.74
N CYS A 147 15.84 2.46 28.71
CA CYS A 147 14.48 3.03 28.69
C CYS A 147 13.50 2.16 29.47
N PHE A 148 13.01 2.65 30.59
CA PHE A 148 11.97 2.01 31.39
C PHE A 148 10.56 2.49 31.06
N ASP A 149 10.41 3.58 30.31
CA ASP A 149 9.11 4.15 29.92
C ASP A 149 8.85 4.08 28.41
N GLY A 150 9.81 3.51 27.65
CA GLY A 150 9.75 3.38 26.19
C GLY A 150 10.18 4.62 25.41
N ILE A 151 10.48 5.73 26.08
CA ILE A 151 10.80 7.01 25.43
C ILE A 151 12.13 7.57 25.95
N ASN A 152 12.20 7.78 27.26
CA ASN A 152 13.36 8.40 27.87
C ASN A 152 14.17 7.37 28.68
N PRO A 153 15.51 7.43 28.60
CA PRO A 153 16.35 6.57 29.41
C PRO A 153 16.32 6.99 30.87
N GLY A 154 16.56 6.04 31.74
CA GLY A 154 16.71 6.25 33.16
C GLY A 154 15.50 5.82 34.01
N VAL A 155 15.78 4.99 35.00
CA VAL A 155 14.76 4.47 35.90
C VAL A 155 14.11 5.57 36.75
N ASN A 156 14.88 6.60 37.13
CA ASN A 156 14.34 7.74 37.88
C ASN A 156 13.33 8.55 37.03
N HIS A 157 13.58 8.70 35.75
CA HIS A 157 12.61 9.29 34.83
C HIS A 157 11.29 8.50 34.84
N ALA A 158 11.38 7.19 34.70
CA ALA A 158 10.20 6.33 34.70
C ALA A 158 9.46 6.37 36.05
N SER A 159 10.19 6.39 37.16
CA SER A 159 9.61 6.51 38.51
C SER A 159 8.86 7.85 38.69
N LEU A 160 9.45 8.96 38.30
CA LEU A 160 8.80 10.28 38.31
C LEU A 160 7.56 10.32 37.42
N LYS A 161 7.64 9.74 36.23
CA LYS A 161 6.53 9.68 35.27
C LYS A 161 5.35 8.86 35.77
N TYR A 162 5.61 7.65 36.28
CA TYR A 162 4.55 6.74 36.70
C TYR A 162 4.03 6.99 38.08
N TYR A 163 4.91 7.43 39.03
CA TYR A 163 4.59 7.52 40.47
C TYR A 163 4.75 8.91 41.05
N ASN A 164 5.30 9.88 40.30
CA ASN A 164 5.65 11.23 40.79
C ASN A 164 6.59 11.23 42.02
N LYS A 165 7.46 10.26 42.10
CA LYS A 165 8.47 10.15 43.17
C LYS A 165 9.81 9.62 42.64
N PRO A 166 10.94 9.97 43.29
CA PRO A 166 12.25 9.48 42.88
C PRO A 166 12.36 7.97 43.16
N ILE A 167 13.29 7.31 42.45
CA ILE A 167 13.46 5.84 42.50
C ILE A 167 13.74 5.29 43.90
N ASN A 168 14.44 6.02 44.74
CA ASN A 168 14.75 5.61 46.10
C ASN A 168 13.53 5.49 47.04
N LEU A 169 12.37 5.99 46.61
CA LEU A 169 11.11 5.93 47.34
C LEU A 169 10.09 4.93 46.77
N VAL A 170 10.47 4.14 45.75
CA VAL A 170 9.53 3.17 45.18
C VAL A 170 9.30 1.99 46.13
N THR A 171 8.07 1.55 46.18
CA THR A 171 7.62 0.38 46.94
C THR A 171 7.85 -0.91 46.15
N LEU A 172 7.76 -2.06 46.78
CA LEU A 172 7.91 -3.37 46.17
C LEU A 172 7.01 -3.57 44.90
N PRO A 173 5.69 -3.29 44.94
CA PRO A 173 4.86 -3.45 43.72
C PRO A 173 5.22 -2.46 42.62
N GLU A 174 5.70 -1.28 42.95
CA GLU A 174 6.15 -0.27 41.98
C GLU A 174 7.49 -0.66 41.33
N ALA A 175 8.44 -1.16 42.13
CA ALA A 175 9.71 -1.69 41.66
C ALA A 175 9.49 -2.86 40.68
N ALA A 176 8.63 -3.82 41.08
CA ALA A 176 8.29 -4.95 40.24
C ALA A 176 7.61 -4.52 38.91
N LEU A 177 6.78 -3.47 38.94
CA LEU A 177 6.17 -2.92 37.73
C LEU A 177 7.20 -2.26 36.80
N LEU A 178 8.10 -1.40 37.35
CA LEU A 178 9.16 -0.77 36.56
C LEU A 178 10.04 -1.80 35.84
N VAL A 179 10.49 -2.83 36.58
CA VAL A 179 11.29 -3.91 36.01
C VAL A 179 10.51 -4.70 34.97
N GLY A 180 9.21 -4.94 35.21
CA GLY A 180 8.34 -5.65 34.26
C GLY A 180 8.17 -4.91 32.93
N ILE A 181 8.09 -3.59 32.96
CA ILE A 181 7.88 -2.75 31.77
C ILE A 181 9.08 -2.78 30.81
N VAL A 182 10.30 -2.87 31.33
CA VAL A 182 11.55 -2.70 30.54
C VAL A 182 11.67 -3.65 29.36
N ASN A 183 11.04 -4.81 29.43
CA ASN A 183 11.09 -5.83 28.37
C ASN A 183 10.36 -5.40 27.08
N LEU A 184 9.13 -4.83 27.22
CA LEU A 184 8.31 -4.31 26.13
C LEU A 184 7.57 -3.05 26.61
N PRO A 185 8.26 -1.90 26.72
CA PRO A 185 7.74 -0.72 27.41
C PRO A 185 6.43 -0.16 26.78
N THR A 186 6.27 -0.26 25.47
CA THR A 186 5.06 0.19 24.78
C THR A 186 3.87 -0.71 25.11
N TYR A 187 4.08 -2.04 25.12
CA TYR A 187 3.03 -3.03 25.38
C TYR A 187 2.64 -3.09 26.85
N TYR A 188 3.62 -3.06 27.76
CA TYR A 188 3.40 -3.08 29.21
C TYR A 188 3.19 -1.69 29.83
N ASN A 189 2.93 -0.67 29.02
CA ASN A 189 2.62 0.67 29.52
C ASN A 189 1.36 0.64 30.40
N PRO A 190 1.45 0.98 31.72
CA PRO A 190 0.33 0.79 32.63
C PRO A 190 -0.83 1.76 32.41
N PHE A 191 -0.60 2.90 31.75
CA PHE A 191 -1.66 3.82 31.36
C PHE A 191 -2.44 3.34 30.13
N LYS A 192 -1.79 2.59 29.22
CA LYS A 192 -2.39 2.13 27.97
C LYS A 192 -2.94 0.70 28.08
N ASN A 193 -2.26 -0.18 28.81
CA ASN A 193 -2.62 -1.58 28.94
C ASN A 193 -2.42 -2.08 30.40
N PRO A 194 -3.27 -1.62 31.33
CA PRO A 194 -3.13 -1.94 32.75
C PRO A 194 -3.22 -3.45 33.04
N VAL A 195 -4.00 -4.20 32.26
CA VAL A 195 -4.16 -5.66 32.43
C VAL A 195 -2.84 -6.38 32.12
N ALA A 196 -2.19 -6.08 31.00
CA ALA A 196 -0.91 -6.69 30.65
C ALA A 196 0.20 -6.25 31.62
N ALA A 197 0.19 -4.98 32.04
CA ALA A 197 1.12 -4.46 33.03
C ALA A 197 0.96 -5.15 34.38
N THR A 198 -0.27 -5.38 34.85
CA THR A 198 -0.58 -6.13 36.09
C THR A 198 -0.03 -7.55 36.00
N LYS A 199 -0.33 -8.25 34.92
CA LYS A 199 0.15 -9.62 34.71
C LYS A 199 1.69 -9.66 34.77
N ARG A 200 2.35 -8.75 34.06
CA ARG A 200 3.81 -8.69 34.00
C ARG A 200 4.46 -8.36 35.34
N ARG A 201 3.90 -7.40 36.12
CA ARG A 201 4.31 -7.13 37.48
C ARG A 201 4.22 -8.37 38.35
N ASN A 202 3.12 -9.11 38.27
CA ASN A 202 2.91 -10.33 39.06
C ASN A 202 3.94 -11.41 38.70
N GLU A 203 4.29 -11.58 37.43
CA GLU A 203 5.36 -12.47 36.98
C GLU A 203 6.72 -12.10 37.59
N VAL A 204 7.04 -10.80 37.70
CA VAL A 204 8.28 -10.34 38.38
C VAL A 204 8.27 -10.72 39.87
N LEU A 205 7.14 -10.49 40.55
CA LEU A 205 7.00 -10.88 41.97
C LEU A 205 7.15 -12.39 42.16
N ASP A 206 6.58 -13.21 41.25
CA ASP A 206 6.75 -14.67 41.30
C ASP A 206 8.21 -15.11 41.06
N LEU A 207 8.96 -14.41 40.20
CA LEU A 207 10.38 -14.64 40.01
C LEU A 207 11.19 -14.29 41.27
N MET A 208 10.84 -13.21 41.96
CA MET A 208 11.50 -12.87 43.25
C MET A 208 11.27 -13.94 44.32
N VAL A 209 10.06 -14.51 44.41
CA VAL A 209 9.75 -15.65 45.28
C VAL A 209 10.56 -16.87 44.89
N LYS A 210 10.55 -17.23 43.58
CA LYS A 210 11.30 -18.37 43.05
C LYS A 210 12.81 -18.33 43.37
N HIS A 211 13.36 -17.14 43.43
CA HIS A 211 14.79 -16.93 43.71
C HIS A 211 15.08 -16.56 45.19
N ASN A 212 14.11 -16.82 46.11
CA ASN A 212 14.24 -16.61 47.54
C ASN A 212 14.58 -15.16 47.94
N ARG A 213 14.17 -14.16 47.18
CA ARG A 213 14.32 -12.74 47.50
C ARG A 213 13.04 -12.14 48.11
N LEU A 214 11.95 -12.88 48.06
CA LEU A 214 10.66 -12.46 48.56
C LEU A 214 9.94 -13.67 49.18
N SER A 215 9.23 -13.50 50.27
CA SER A 215 8.34 -14.54 50.78
C SER A 215 7.04 -14.58 49.97
N HIS A 216 6.38 -15.73 49.90
CA HIS A 216 5.09 -15.89 49.21
C HIS A 216 4.06 -14.89 49.77
N TYR A 217 4.01 -14.68 51.08
CA TYR A 217 3.10 -13.72 51.70
C TYR A 217 3.33 -12.28 51.22
N GLN A 218 4.58 -11.81 51.20
CA GLN A 218 4.91 -10.47 50.68
C GLN A 218 4.54 -10.30 49.20
N ALA A 219 4.75 -11.34 48.38
CA ALA A 219 4.37 -11.33 46.99
C ALA A 219 2.84 -11.18 46.81
N GLU A 220 2.05 -11.96 47.54
CA GLU A 220 0.58 -11.87 47.45
C GLU A 220 0.06 -10.52 47.95
N VAL A 221 0.63 -9.94 49.00
CA VAL A 221 0.31 -8.57 49.43
C VAL A 221 0.66 -7.57 48.34
N ALA A 222 1.82 -7.67 47.70
CA ALA A 222 2.20 -6.77 46.61
C ALA A 222 1.31 -6.94 45.34
N LYS A 223 0.91 -8.17 45.04
CA LYS A 223 -0.02 -8.45 43.91
C LYS A 223 -1.45 -7.90 44.14
N SER A 224 -1.88 -7.84 45.41
CA SER A 224 -3.21 -7.31 45.73
C SER A 224 -3.36 -5.81 45.50
N PHE A 225 -2.27 -5.07 45.35
CA PHE A 225 -2.30 -3.65 45.05
C PHE A 225 -2.72 -3.37 43.61
N PRO A 226 -3.85 -2.64 43.38
CA PRO A 226 -4.28 -2.26 42.05
C PRO A 226 -3.28 -1.31 41.42
N ILE A 227 -2.89 -1.57 40.15
CA ILE A 227 -1.95 -0.72 39.41
C ILE A 227 -2.44 0.72 39.32
N GLU A 228 -3.73 0.93 39.10
CA GLU A 228 -4.34 2.25 38.91
C GLU A 228 -4.16 3.16 40.12
N LYS A 229 -4.04 2.57 41.32
CA LYS A 229 -3.79 3.31 42.59
C LYS A 229 -2.32 3.69 42.80
N MET A 230 -1.43 3.05 42.08
CA MET A 230 0.00 3.35 42.13
C MET A 230 0.37 4.48 41.14
N LEU A 231 -0.43 4.65 40.11
CA LEU A 231 -0.11 5.57 39.01
C LEU A 231 -0.50 7.02 39.36
N TYR A 232 0.45 7.91 39.09
CA TYR A 232 0.23 9.34 39.16
C TYR A 232 -0.32 9.86 37.83
N LYS A 233 -1.55 10.32 37.82
CA LYS A 233 -2.14 11.02 36.67
C LYS A 233 -1.75 12.49 36.73
N SER A 234 -0.79 12.89 35.92
CA SER A 234 -0.39 14.29 35.82
C SER A 234 -1.53 15.12 35.21
N ASN A 235 -1.91 16.23 35.87
CA ASN A 235 -2.78 17.27 35.31
C ASN A 235 -2.02 18.27 34.42
N LYS A 236 -0.70 18.07 34.18
CA LYS A 236 0.05 18.89 33.24
C LYS A 236 -0.48 18.65 31.83
N GLN A 237 -0.65 19.73 31.05
CA GLN A 237 -0.90 19.62 29.60
C GLN A 237 0.11 18.66 29.00
N GLU A 238 -0.39 17.66 28.24
CA GLU A 238 0.46 16.73 27.52
C GLU A 238 1.43 17.54 26.64
N LYS A 239 2.72 17.24 26.75
CA LYS A 239 3.75 17.84 25.92
C LYS A 239 3.40 17.55 24.45
N GLU A 240 3.21 18.59 23.67
CA GLU A 240 3.01 18.43 22.22
C GLU A 240 4.35 18.08 21.57
N TYR A 241 4.34 17.12 20.67
CA TYR A 241 5.47 16.71 19.84
C TYR A 241 5.15 17.01 18.37
N PRO A 242 5.42 18.25 17.91
CA PRO A 242 5.15 18.61 16.52
C PRO A 242 5.98 17.77 15.56
N PHE A 243 5.38 17.44 14.41
CA PHE A 243 6.01 16.71 13.31
C PHE A 243 6.44 15.27 13.66
N GLN A 244 5.99 14.75 14.80
CA GLN A 244 6.54 13.51 15.35
C GLN A 244 6.31 12.30 14.45
N ALA A 245 5.18 12.22 13.74
CA ALA A 245 4.93 11.14 12.78
C ALA A 245 6.00 11.08 11.68
N TYR A 246 6.47 12.22 11.21
CA TYR A 246 7.57 12.26 10.25
C TYR A 246 8.93 11.99 10.90
N LEU A 247 9.17 12.56 12.08
CA LEU A 247 10.44 12.42 12.79
C LEU A 247 10.71 10.97 13.19
N ASP A 248 9.68 10.21 13.57
CA ASP A 248 9.84 8.79 13.89
C ASP A 248 10.28 7.97 12.66
N ILE A 249 9.84 8.31 11.45
CA ILE A 249 10.36 7.71 10.21
C ILE A 249 11.85 8.04 10.03
N VAL A 250 12.24 9.30 10.29
CA VAL A 250 13.65 9.71 10.21
C VAL A 250 14.52 8.91 11.18
N TYR A 251 14.06 8.74 12.42
CA TYR A 251 14.81 8.00 13.44
C TYR A 251 14.93 6.53 13.07
N SER A 252 13.85 5.89 12.62
CA SER A 252 13.88 4.50 12.16
C SER A 252 14.85 4.33 10.99
N GLN A 253 14.81 5.23 10.00
CA GLN A 253 15.72 5.14 8.85
C GLN A 253 17.19 5.34 9.24
N ILE A 254 17.51 6.23 10.18
CA ILE A 254 18.89 6.38 10.69
C ILE A 254 19.34 5.09 11.36
N GLU A 255 18.51 4.51 12.21
CA GLU A 255 18.81 3.24 12.89
C GLU A 255 19.01 2.10 11.90
N ASP A 256 18.13 1.96 10.90
CA ASP A 256 18.20 0.91 9.88
C ASP A 256 19.44 1.03 8.98
N LEU A 257 19.79 2.26 8.57
CA LEU A 257 20.87 2.52 7.62
C LEU A 257 22.26 2.58 8.28
N THR A 258 22.33 2.97 9.55
CA THR A 258 23.63 3.21 10.23
C THR A 258 23.82 2.38 11.48
N GLY A 259 22.75 1.88 12.07
CA GLY A 259 22.73 1.25 13.38
C GLY A 259 22.91 2.22 14.55
N LEU A 260 22.87 3.53 14.30
CA LEU A 260 23.02 4.56 15.32
C LEU A 260 21.67 5.03 15.80
N ASP A 261 21.47 5.11 17.10
CA ASP A 261 20.28 5.70 17.71
C ASP A 261 20.48 7.22 17.90
N PRO A 262 19.65 8.08 17.27
CA PRO A 262 19.75 9.54 17.39
C PRO A 262 19.58 10.08 18.83
N PHE A 263 18.94 9.32 19.71
CA PHE A 263 18.71 9.71 21.11
C PHE A 263 19.92 9.42 22.01
N THR A 264 20.77 8.48 21.60
CA THR A 264 21.97 8.11 22.37
C THR A 264 23.27 8.59 21.72
N THR A 265 23.27 8.76 20.40
CA THR A 265 24.40 9.25 19.59
C THR A 265 24.13 10.69 19.14
N PRO A 266 24.72 11.69 19.76
CA PRO A 266 24.47 13.10 19.40
C PRO A 266 24.87 13.41 17.97
N MET A 267 23.93 13.97 17.17
CA MET A 267 24.14 14.27 15.77
C MET A 267 23.28 15.45 15.28
N LYS A 268 23.70 16.09 14.20
CA LYS A 268 22.85 16.96 13.40
C LYS A 268 22.18 16.09 12.34
N ILE A 269 20.85 16.19 12.20
CA ILE A 269 20.04 15.38 11.29
C ILE A 269 19.37 16.29 10.29
N TYR A 270 19.79 16.23 9.04
CA TYR A 270 19.18 16.99 7.94
C TYR A 270 18.15 16.12 7.22
N THR A 271 16.94 16.64 7.07
CA THR A 271 15.79 15.89 6.55
C THR A 271 15.22 16.52 5.28
N TYR A 272 14.25 15.80 4.68
CA TYR A 272 13.42 16.33 3.59
C TYR A 272 12.07 16.88 4.09
N LEU A 273 11.88 17.06 5.39
CA LEU A 273 10.64 17.52 6.01
C LEU A 273 10.17 18.85 5.43
N ASP A 274 8.96 18.86 4.89
CA ASP A 274 8.20 20.07 4.62
C ASP A 274 7.38 20.44 5.87
N THR A 275 7.88 21.38 6.65
CA THR A 275 7.26 21.77 7.92
C THR A 275 5.88 22.40 7.72
N THR A 276 5.64 23.08 6.62
CA THR A 276 4.32 23.67 6.31
C THR A 276 3.28 22.59 6.05
N LEU A 277 3.63 21.63 5.22
CA LEU A 277 2.75 20.50 4.89
C LEU A 277 2.52 19.59 6.10
N GLN A 278 3.57 19.29 6.86
CA GLN A 278 3.45 18.45 8.05
C GLN A 278 2.63 19.12 9.15
N ALA A 279 2.72 20.44 9.32
CA ALA A 279 1.89 21.17 10.28
C ALA A 279 0.38 21.02 9.99
N GLU A 280 0.00 21.08 8.72
CA GLU A 280 -1.40 20.83 8.31
C GLU A 280 -1.81 19.36 8.62
N ILE A 281 -0.91 18.41 8.42
CA ILE A 281 -1.16 17.01 8.75
C ILE A 281 -1.30 16.81 10.27
N ASP A 282 -0.45 17.44 11.07
CA ASP A 282 -0.51 17.37 12.53
C ASP A 282 -1.84 17.92 13.07
N LEU A 283 -2.39 18.98 12.46
CA LEU A 283 -3.73 19.46 12.78
C LEU A 283 -4.81 18.42 12.48
N MET A 284 -4.68 17.68 11.39
CA MET A 284 -5.62 16.62 11.00
C MET A 284 -5.49 15.37 11.87
N GLN A 285 -4.34 15.13 12.49
CA GLN A 285 -4.09 13.97 13.38
C GLN A 285 -4.81 14.08 14.72
N LYS A 286 -5.17 15.29 15.17
CA LYS A 286 -5.85 15.50 16.45
C LYS A 286 -7.28 14.94 16.42
N ASN A 287 -7.73 14.27 17.48
CA ASN A 287 -9.06 13.62 17.56
C ASN A 287 -10.23 14.56 17.27
N ASN A 288 -10.10 15.82 17.66
CA ASN A 288 -11.15 16.83 17.48
C ASN A 288 -10.95 17.65 16.19
N SER A 289 -10.18 17.13 15.26
CA SER A 289 -9.97 17.80 13.97
C SER A 289 -11.30 17.95 13.23
N SER A 290 -11.62 19.18 12.82
CA SER A 290 -12.79 19.46 11.98
C SER A 290 -12.61 18.96 10.53
N TYR A 291 -11.40 18.59 10.14
CA TYR A 291 -11.05 18.21 8.77
C TYR A 291 -11.39 16.77 8.42
N LEU A 292 -11.12 15.83 9.34
CA LEU A 292 -11.34 14.40 9.11
C LEU A 292 -12.38 13.89 10.11
N LYS A 293 -13.50 13.37 9.59
CA LYS A 293 -14.58 12.81 10.41
C LYS A 293 -14.48 11.30 10.40
N PHE A 294 -14.21 10.72 11.55
CA PHE A 294 -14.16 9.28 11.77
C PHE A 294 -15.46 8.77 12.39
N THR A 295 -15.84 7.55 12.06
CA THR A 295 -17.11 6.96 12.53
C THR A 295 -17.01 6.38 13.92
N ASN A 296 -15.82 5.99 14.36
CA ASN A 296 -15.57 5.56 15.73
C ASN A 296 -14.14 5.84 16.18
N ASP A 297 -13.91 5.72 17.50
CA ASP A 297 -12.61 6.05 18.10
C ASP A 297 -11.51 5.02 17.81
N LEU A 298 -11.87 3.80 17.42
CA LEU A 298 -10.91 2.73 17.08
C LEU A 298 -10.39 2.83 15.64
N GLN A 299 -11.16 3.49 14.76
CA GLN A 299 -10.77 3.69 13.37
C GLN A 299 -9.47 4.51 13.30
N GLN A 300 -8.50 4.01 12.56
CA GLN A 300 -7.21 4.64 12.35
C GLN A 300 -7.07 5.19 10.93
N PHE A 301 -6.07 6.04 10.77
CA PHE A 301 -5.72 6.64 9.48
C PHE A 301 -4.19 6.74 9.37
N ALA A 302 -3.67 6.55 8.16
CA ALA A 302 -2.26 6.75 7.86
C ALA A 302 -2.07 7.25 6.43
N ALA A 303 -1.03 8.03 6.19
CA ALA A 303 -0.66 8.46 4.85
C ALA A 303 0.82 8.79 4.75
N SER A 304 1.38 8.65 3.56
CA SER A 304 2.73 9.09 3.22
C SER A 304 2.70 9.97 1.97
N ILE A 305 3.46 11.06 2.00
CA ILE A 305 3.57 12.02 0.90
C ILE A 305 5.00 12.04 0.40
N ILE A 306 5.18 11.77 -0.89
CA ILE A 306 6.47 11.69 -1.56
C ILE A 306 6.60 12.80 -2.59
N ASN A 307 7.75 13.47 -2.61
CA ASN A 307 8.15 14.34 -3.69
C ASN A 307 8.63 13.51 -4.87
N ASN A 308 7.95 13.61 -6.02
CA ASN A 308 8.26 12.78 -7.19
C ASN A 308 9.60 13.15 -7.83
N GLU A 309 10.02 14.42 -7.75
CA GLU A 309 11.24 14.90 -8.37
C GLU A 309 12.48 14.16 -7.84
N ASN A 310 12.55 13.96 -6.53
CA ASN A 310 13.71 13.34 -5.89
C ASN A 310 13.40 12.01 -5.17
N GLY A 311 12.14 11.65 -4.95
CA GLY A 311 11.72 10.41 -4.25
C GLY A 311 11.73 10.54 -2.72
N SER A 312 11.90 11.73 -2.17
CA SER A 312 11.94 11.92 -0.71
C SER A 312 10.56 11.87 -0.07
N ILE A 313 10.47 11.34 1.13
CA ILE A 313 9.31 11.48 2.01
C ILE A 313 9.33 12.92 2.55
N ILE A 314 8.30 13.71 2.27
CA ILE A 314 8.24 15.12 2.68
C ILE A 314 7.28 15.37 3.84
N ALA A 315 6.31 14.49 4.04
CA ALA A 315 5.37 14.54 5.16
C ALA A 315 4.72 13.16 5.40
N ALA A 316 4.17 12.92 6.60
CA ALA A 316 3.52 11.68 6.96
C ALA A 316 2.43 11.86 8.02
N PHE A 317 1.34 11.07 7.90
CA PHE A 317 0.30 10.91 8.91
C PHE A 317 0.49 9.53 9.58
N GLY A 318 1.07 9.48 10.77
CA GLY A 318 1.45 8.22 11.43
C GLY A 318 0.30 7.48 12.14
N GLY A 319 -0.81 8.17 12.40
CA GLY A 319 -1.97 7.63 13.13
C GLY A 319 -2.78 8.76 13.77
N ARG A 320 -4.01 8.46 14.19
CA ARG A 320 -4.83 9.42 14.97
C ARG A 320 -4.19 9.63 16.34
N ASN A 321 -4.22 10.87 16.84
CA ASN A 321 -3.61 11.27 18.12
C ASN A 321 -2.14 10.84 18.25
N TYR A 322 -1.38 11.03 17.20
CA TYR A 322 0.04 10.71 17.20
C TYR A 322 0.80 11.75 18.04
N ASN A 323 0.79 11.57 19.35
CA ASN A 323 1.44 12.46 20.30
C ASN A 323 2.39 11.67 21.21
N GLY A 324 3.67 11.61 20.84
CA GLY A 324 4.74 10.91 21.52
C GLY A 324 5.80 10.41 20.56
N GLN A 325 6.98 10.17 21.09
CA GLN A 325 8.15 9.72 20.32
C GLN A 325 8.17 8.19 20.20
N ARG A 326 8.72 7.67 19.11
CA ARG A 326 8.89 6.22 18.84
C ARG A 326 7.58 5.42 18.97
N LEU A 327 6.50 6.01 18.53
CA LEU A 327 5.22 5.31 18.47
C LEU A 327 5.17 4.44 17.21
N PHE A 328 4.26 3.45 17.22
CA PHE A 328 3.95 2.67 16.01
C PHE A 328 3.42 3.58 14.91
N ASN A 329 4.22 3.76 13.88
CA ASN A 329 3.95 4.68 12.78
C ASN A 329 3.24 3.93 11.63
N ARG A 330 1.93 4.11 11.51
CA ARG A 330 1.15 3.40 10.49
C ARG A 330 1.49 3.80 9.06
N ALA A 331 2.11 4.96 8.85
CA ALA A 331 2.58 5.35 7.52
C ALA A 331 3.81 4.53 7.05
N TYR A 332 4.59 4.00 7.99
CA TYR A 332 5.88 3.35 7.73
C TYR A 332 5.96 1.91 8.23
N ASP A 333 5.54 1.65 9.48
CA ASP A 333 5.69 0.34 10.13
C ASP A 333 4.53 -0.63 9.85
N MET A 334 3.33 -0.10 9.53
CA MET A 334 2.15 -0.90 9.28
C MET A 334 2.21 -1.53 7.89
N VAL A 335 1.79 -2.80 7.81
CA VAL A 335 1.56 -3.48 6.54
C VAL A 335 0.11 -3.97 6.46
N LYS A 336 -0.57 -3.61 5.37
CA LYS A 336 -1.95 -3.99 5.06
C LYS A 336 -2.09 -4.34 3.59
N GLN A 337 -3.06 -5.16 3.24
CA GLN A 337 -3.32 -5.50 1.85
C GLN A 337 -3.73 -4.25 1.05
N PRO A 338 -3.04 -3.93 -0.07
CA PRO A 338 -3.30 -2.71 -0.84
C PRO A 338 -4.62 -2.75 -1.61
N ALA A 339 -5.29 -3.88 -1.67
CA ALA A 339 -6.53 -4.09 -2.43
C ALA A 339 -6.40 -3.58 -3.89
N SER A 340 -7.47 -3.08 -4.47
CA SER A 340 -7.49 -2.65 -5.88
C SER A 340 -6.55 -1.49 -6.23
N THR A 341 -5.84 -0.88 -5.27
CA THR A 341 -4.79 0.09 -5.61
C THR A 341 -3.60 -0.55 -6.29
N ILE A 342 -3.44 -1.86 -6.19
CA ILE A 342 -2.37 -2.59 -6.88
C ILE A 342 -2.58 -2.70 -8.41
N LYS A 343 -3.81 -2.64 -8.89
CA LYS A 343 -4.16 -2.90 -10.29
C LYS A 343 -3.38 -2.07 -11.30
N PRO A 344 -3.28 -0.72 -11.14
CA PRO A 344 -2.43 0.09 -12.02
C PRO A 344 -0.95 -0.29 -11.96
N LEU A 345 -0.45 -0.69 -10.79
CA LEU A 345 0.95 -1.02 -10.60
C LEU A 345 1.33 -2.42 -11.11
N LEU A 346 0.44 -3.39 -11.03
CA LEU A 346 0.74 -4.77 -11.38
C LEU A 346 0.16 -5.15 -12.75
N SER A 347 -1.14 -5.40 -12.81
CA SER A 347 -1.76 -5.94 -14.03
C SER A 347 -1.60 -4.98 -15.21
N TYR A 348 -1.96 -3.71 -15.02
CA TYR A 348 -2.00 -2.77 -16.14
C TYR A 348 -0.62 -2.20 -16.51
N ALA A 349 0.24 -1.91 -15.54
CA ALA A 349 1.61 -1.47 -15.84
C ALA A 349 2.37 -2.52 -16.68
N LEU A 350 2.28 -3.79 -16.28
CA LEU A 350 2.93 -4.88 -17.01
C LEU A 350 2.26 -5.18 -18.36
N ALA A 351 0.93 -4.96 -18.49
CA ALA A 351 0.25 -5.07 -19.77
C ALA A 351 0.76 -4.02 -20.76
N TYR A 352 0.87 -2.76 -20.37
CA TYR A 352 1.43 -1.70 -21.20
C TYR A 352 2.91 -1.92 -21.50
N GLU A 353 3.65 -2.56 -20.60
CA GLU A 353 5.06 -2.89 -20.82
C GLU A 353 5.23 -4.01 -21.86
N HIS A 354 4.41 -5.06 -21.81
CA HIS A 354 4.66 -6.31 -22.51
C HIS A 354 3.61 -6.73 -23.55
N LEU A 355 2.35 -6.26 -23.45
CA LEU A 355 1.25 -6.71 -24.34
C LEU A 355 0.95 -5.74 -25.49
N ASN A 356 1.74 -4.69 -25.65
CA ASN A 356 1.56 -3.68 -26.72
C ASN A 356 0.16 -3.04 -26.74
N TRP A 357 -0.45 -2.81 -25.57
CA TRP A 357 -1.74 -2.17 -25.47
C TRP A 357 -1.70 -0.70 -25.87
N SER A 358 -2.73 -0.24 -26.60
CA SER A 358 -3.00 1.18 -26.79
C SER A 358 -3.76 1.78 -25.61
N ASP A 359 -3.82 3.11 -25.53
CA ASP A 359 -4.65 3.82 -24.53
C ASP A 359 -6.16 3.59 -24.76
N LYS A 360 -6.56 3.01 -25.90
CA LYS A 360 -7.93 2.65 -26.27
C LYS A 360 -8.15 1.14 -26.36
N HIS A 361 -7.45 0.38 -25.52
CA HIS A 361 -7.62 -1.06 -25.50
C HIS A 361 -9.02 -1.48 -25.02
N THR A 362 -9.60 -2.49 -25.67
CA THR A 362 -10.90 -3.07 -25.32
C THR A 362 -10.69 -4.39 -24.61
N VAL A 363 -11.40 -4.58 -23.51
CA VAL A 363 -11.34 -5.77 -22.65
C VAL A 363 -12.73 -6.37 -22.46
N LEU A 364 -12.78 -7.66 -22.15
CA LEU A 364 -14.03 -8.39 -21.95
C LEU A 364 -14.21 -8.79 -20.48
N ASP A 365 -15.25 -8.21 -19.85
CA ASP A 365 -15.66 -8.54 -18.48
C ASP A 365 -16.71 -9.66 -18.49
N ASP A 366 -16.25 -10.90 -18.34
CA ASP A 366 -17.07 -12.11 -18.30
C ASP A 366 -16.61 -13.04 -17.18
N THR A 367 -17.25 -14.18 -17.05
CA THR A 367 -16.90 -15.22 -16.05
C THR A 367 -15.43 -15.62 -16.16
N THR A 368 -14.72 -15.52 -15.06
CA THR A 368 -13.27 -15.71 -14.98
C THR A 368 -12.93 -16.56 -13.75
N TYR A 369 -11.98 -17.48 -13.88
CA TYR A 369 -11.50 -18.34 -12.80
C TYR A 369 -10.02 -18.09 -12.53
N TYR A 370 -9.59 -18.29 -11.27
CA TYR A 370 -8.18 -18.36 -10.98
C TYR A 370 -7.56 -19.59 -11.65
N PRO A 371 -6.40 -19.48 -12.33
CA PRO A 371 -5.78 -20.60 -13.05
C PRO A 371 -5.56 -21.82 -12.18
N ASN A 372 -5.91 -22.99 -12.73
CA ASN A 372 -5.81 -24.29 -12.08
C ASN A 372 -6.70 -24.45 -10.83
N THR A 373 -7.76 -23.67 -10.72
CA THR A 373 -8.75 -23.77 -9.64
C THR A 373 -10.17 -23.68 -10.21
N ASN A 374 -11.16 -24.10 -9.42
CA ASN A 374 -12.58 -23.88 -9.70
C ASN A 374 -13.11 -22.61 -9.00
N GLN A 375 -12.21 -21.79 -8.45
CA GLN A 375 -12.59 -20.56 -7.75
C GLN A 375 -12.81 -19.43 -8.75
N GLU A 376 -14.05 -18.95 -8.80
CA GLU A 376 -14.43 -17.81 -9.64
C GLU A 376 -13.91 -16.49 -9.09
N VAL A 377 -13.54 -15.60 -9.99
CA VAL A 377 -13.14 -14.21 -9.69
C VAL A 377 -14.39 -13.34 -9.72
N ASN A 378 -14.87 -12.95 -8.55
CA ASN A 378 -16.06 -12.12 -8.45
C ASN A 378 -15.73 -10.63 -8.52
N ASN A 379 -16.49 -9.88 -9.31
CA ASN A 379 -16.55 -8.43 -9.23
C ASN A 379 -17.32 -7.98 -7.98
N VAL A 380 -17.08 -6.74 -7.51
CA VAL A 380 -17.71 -6.24 -6.27
C VAL A 380 -19.24 -6.24 -6.34
N ASP A 381 -19.80 -6.04 -7.52
CA ASP A 381 -21.25 -6.03 -7.80
C ASP A 381 -21.81 -7.39 -8.23
N PHE A 382 -20.97 -8.44 -8.28
CA PHE A 382 -21.31 -9.78 -8.77
C PHE A 382 -21.91 -9.80 -10.19
N LYS A 383 -21.56 -8.82 -11.03
CA LYS A 383 -22.03 -8.67 -12.41
C LYS A 383 -20.89 -8.70 -13.40
N HIS A 384 -21.21 -9.04 -14.63
CA HIS A 384 -20.33 -8.90 -15.78
C HIS A 384 -20.91 -7.82 -16.70
N MET A 385 -20.05 -6.98 -17.26
CA MET A 385 -20.46 -5.83 -18.09
C MET A 385 -20.18 -6.05 -19.59
N GLY A 386 -19.60 -7.20 -19.98
CA GLY A 386 -19.25 -7.49 -21.36
C GLY A 386 -18.04 -6.69 -21.84
N GLU A 387 -18.02 -6.33 -23.12
CA GLU A 387 -16.93 -5.53 -23.70
C GLU A 387 -16.93 -4.10 -23.15
N MET A 388 -15.75 -3.62 -22.77
CA MET A 388 -15.57 -2.25 -22.28
C MET A 388 -14.18 -1.72 -22.63
N MET A 389 -14.04 -0.40 -22.60
CA MET A 389 -12.74 0.24 -22.73
C MET A 389 -11.94 0.08 -21.43
N ILE A 390 -10.62 0.02 -21.55
CA ILE A 390 -9.73 -0.23 -20.40
C ILE A 390 -9.86 0.84 -19.30
N ASP A 391 -10.09 2.09 -19.64
CA ASP A 391 -10.30 3.17 -18.68
C ASP A 391 -11.59 2.97 -17.84
N GLU A 392 -12.64 2.41 -18.46
CA GLU A 392 -13.88 2.02 -17.78
C GLU A 392 -13.64 0.82 -16.86
N ALA A 393 -12.90 -0.19 -17.33
CA ALA A 393 -12.53 -1.36 -16.53
C ALA A 393 -11.77 -0.98 -15.27
N ILE A 394 -10.82 -0.04 -15.39
CA ILE A 394 -10.07 0.50 -14.25
C ILE A 394 -10.99 1.35 -13.35
N GLY A 395 -11.85 2.16 -13.93
CA GLY A 395 -12.78 3.04 -13.23
C GLY A 395 -13.80 2.26 -12.40
N TYR A 396 -14.43 1.25 -12.98
CA TYR A 396 -15.32 0.31 -12.26
C TYR A 396 -14.54 -0.69 -11.40
N SER A 397 -13.22 -0.68 -11.48
CA SER A 397 -12.34 -1.56 -10.68
C SER A 397 -12.63 -3.05 -10.91
N ARG A 398 -12.88 -3.48 -12.16
CA ARG A 398 -13.25 -4.87 -12.49
C ARG A 398 -12.16 -5.84 -12.05
N ASN A 399 -12.54 -6.84 -11.27
CA ASN A 399 -11.62 -7.85 -10.73
C ASN A 399 -11.26 -8.88 -11.80
N THR A 400 -12.25 -9.33 -12.56
CA THR A 400 -12.12 -10.27 -13.69
C THR A 400 -11.06 -9.79 -14.68
N ILE A 401 -11.16 -8.52 -15.10
CA ILE A 401 -10.22 -7.90 -16.04
C ILE A 401 -8.80 -7.88 -15.47
N ALA A 402 -8.64 -7.45 -14.22
CA ALA A 402 -7.32 -7.37 -13.61
C ALA A 402 -6.63 -8.75 -13.52
N VAL A 403 -7.39 -9.80 -13.19
CA VAL A 403 -6.86 -11.17 -13.12
C VAL A 403 -6.54 -11.71 -14.52
N LYS A 404 -7.45 -11.56 -15.50
CA LYS A 404 -7.20 -11.95 -16.91
C LYS A 404 -5.94 -11.28 -17.46
N THR A 405 -5.83 -9.96 -17.28
CA THR A 405 -4.64 -9.22 -17.71
C THR A 405 -3.36 -9.78 -17.09
N LEU A 406 -3.38 -10.08 -15.77
CA LEU A 406 -2.22 -10.69 -15.14
C LEU A 406 -1.94 -12.11 -15.67
N GLN A 407 -2.98 -12.89 -16.02
CA GLN A 407 -2.81 -14.20 -16.66
C GLN A 407 -2.11 -14.09 -18.02
N GLU A 408 -2.51 -13.15 -18.85
CA GLU A 408 -1.87 -12.87 -20.15
C GLU A 408 -0.40 -12.45 -19.98
N VAL A 409 -0.13 -11.52 -19.05
CA VAL A 409 1.23 -11.09 -18.73
C VAL A 409 2.07 -12.28 -18.25
N VAL A 410 1.59 -13.08 -17.30
CA VAL A 410 2.29 -14.26 -16.81
C VAL A 410 2.51 -15.29 -17.91
N GLY A 411 1.54 -15.46 -18.83
CA GLY A 411 1.68 -16.33 -20.00
C GLY A 411 2.85 -15.91 -20.91
N LEU A 412 3.10 -14.60 -21.02
CA LEU A 412 4.17 -14.07 -21.86
C LEU A 412 5.54 -14.04 -21.20
N ILE A 413 5.63 -13.53 -19.95
CA ILE A 413 6.92 -13.26 -19.30
C ILE A 413 7.27 -14.24 -18.16
N GLY A 414 6.32 -15.03 -17.68
CA GLY A 414 6.48 -15.97 -16.57
C GLY A 414 6.28 -15.34 -15.18
N LYS A 415 5.98 -16.19 -14.20
CA LYS A 415 5.72 -15.79 -12.80
C LYS A 415 6.94 -15.15 -12.12
N ASP A 416 8.13 -15.65 -12.41
CA ASP A 416 9.37 -15.21 -11.76
C ASP A 416 9.68 -13.74 -12.10
N LYS A 417 9.48 -13.32 -13.35
CA LYS A 417 9.66 -11.93 -13.75
C LYS A 417 8.64 -11.00 -13.11
N VAL A 418 7.42 -11.46 -12.90
CA VAL A 418 6.39 -10.70 -12.17
C VAL A 418 6.79 -10.53 -10.69
N LEU A 419 7.31 -11.57 -10.06
CA LEU A 419 7.83 -11.48 -8.68
C LEU A 419 9.05 -10.55 -8.60
N GLU A 420 9.99 -10.66 -9.55
CA GLU A 420 11.15 -9.77 -9.64
C GLU A 420 10.72 -8.30 -9.80
N TYR A 421 9.73 -8.04 -10.64
CA TYR A 421 9.14 -6.71 -10.78
C TYR A 421 8.59 -6.18 -9.46
N LEU A 422 7.76 -6.95 -8.75
CA LEU A 422 7.18 -6.54 -7.46
C LEU A 422 8.26 -6.28 -6.38
N LYS A 423 9.31 -7.11 -6.34
CA LYS A 423 10.49 -6.90 -5.49
C LYS A 423 11.24 -5.63 -5.85
N SER A 424 11.40 -5.34 -7.15
CA SER A 424 12.14 -4.17 -7.62
C SER A 424 11.49 -2.84 -7.25
N ILE A 425 10.19 -2.82 -6.95
CA ILE A 425 9.44 -1.67 -6.47
C ILE A 425 9.06 -1.78 -4.98
N ASN A 426 9.70 -2.69 -4.25
CA ASN A 426 9.57 -2.89 -2.81
C ASN A 426 8.13 -3.13 -2.31
N LEU A 427 7.30 -3.82 -3.10
CA LEU A 427 5.91 -4.17 -2.71
C LEU A 427 5.77 -5.60 -2.22
N LEU A 428 6.73 -6.47 -2.49
CA LEU A 428 6.67 -7.88 -2.13
C LEU A 428 8.06 -8.41 -1.80
N ASP A 429 8.17 -9.19 -0.74
CA ASP A 429 9.40 -9.90 -0.37
C ASP A 429 9.09 -11.39 -0.11
N THR A 430 8.60 -12.08 -1.15
CA THR A 430 8.35 -13.53 -1.14
C THR A 430 8.76 -14.15 -2.46
N ASN A 431 8.98 -15.46 -2.47
CA ASN A 431 9.18 -16.26 -3.68
C ASN A 431 7.89 -16.99 -4.12
N SER A 432 6.80 -16.81 -3.38
CA SER A 432 5.50 -17.39 -3.71
C SER A 432 4.69 -16.45 -4.60
N PHE A 433 4.15 -16.98 -5.70
CA PHE A 433 3.29 -16.24 -6.62
C PHE A 433 1.84 -16.70 -6.50
N ASN A 434 0.92 -15.74 -6.48
CA ASN A 434 -0.51 -16.00 -6.53
C ASN A 434 -1.20 -14.99 -7.47
N TYR A 435 -2.14 -15.46 -8.30
CA TYR A 435 -2.91 -14.58 -9.19
C TYR A 435 -3.83 -13.60 -8.42
N SER A 436 -4.18 -13.90 -7.17
CA SER A 436 -4.90 -12.97 -6.29
C SER A 436 -4.12 -11.67 -6.01
N TYR A 437 -2.82 -11.64 -6.30
CA TYR A 437 -2.00 -10.42 -6.25
C TYR A 437 -2.51 -9.33 -7.20
N ALA A 438 -3.17 -9.70 -8.32
CA ALA A 438 -3.88 -8.74 -9.18
C ALA A 438 -4.93 -7.92 -8.44
N LEU A 439 -5.45 -8.43 -7.33
CA LEU A 439 -6.47 -7.80 -6.49
C LEU A 439 -5.90 -7.22 -5.19
N GLY A 440 -4.60 -7.34 -4.97
CA GLY A 440 -3.90 -6.86 -3.78
C GLY A 440 -3.99 -7.78 -2.57
N ALA A 441 -4.31 -9.06 -2.75
CA ALA A 441 -4.30 -10.06 -1.69
C ALA A 441 -2.87 -10.55 -1.41
N PHE A 442 -2.00 -9.66 -0.95
CA PHE A 442 -0.62 -9.98 -0.58
C PHE A 442 -0.55 -10.66 0.79
N GLU A 443 0.38 -11.60 0.95
CA GLU A 443 0.55 -12.34 2.19
C GLU A 443 0.88 -11.41 3.37
N TYR A 444 1.81 -10.47 3.18
CA TYR A 444 2.26 -9.54 4.24
C TYR A 444 1.69 -8.12 4.11
N GLY A 445 1.18 -7.74 2.94
CA GLY A 445 0.68 -6.40 2.67
C GLY A 445 1.79 -5.36 2.40
N VAL A 446 1.41 -4.08 2.40
CA VAL A 446 2.31 -2.94 2.14
C VAL A 446 2.02 -1.78 3.10
N SER A 447 3.01 -0.93 3.33
CA SER A 447 2.81 0.33 4.04
C SER A 447 2.36 1.47 3.09
N PRO A 448 1.74 2.54 3.61
CA PRO A 448 1.48 3.75 2.84
C PRO A 448 2.73 4.30 2.15
N THR A 449 3.89 4.25 2.80
CA THR A 449 5.16 4.72 2.22
C THR A 449 5.60 3.87 1.03
N GLN A 450 5.53 2.54 1.14
CA GLN A 450 5.85 1.64 0.02
C GLN A 450 4.90 1.86 -1.16
N LEU A 451 3.60 1.96 -0.90
CA LEU A 451 2.60 2.18 -1.94
C LEU A 451 2.78 3.55 -2.61
N ALA A 452 3.06 4.61 -1.84
CA ALA A 452 3.34 5.94 -2.38
C ALA A 452 4.60 5.93 -3.27
N ALA A 453 5.68 5.25 -2.86
CA ALA A 453 6.90 5.12 -3.66
C ALA A 453 6.64 4.38 -4.99
N ALA A 454 5.84 3.31 -4.96
CA ALA A 454 5.48 2.57 -6.17
C ALA A 454 4.61 3.41 -7.13
N TYR A 455 3.65 4.18 -6.62
CA TYR A 455 2.89 5.13 -7.45
C TYR A 455 3.77 6.29 -7.95
N GLY A 456 4.75 6.73 -7.16
CA GLY A 456 5.76 7.70 -7.56
C GLY A 456 6.57 7.24 -8.78
N MET A 457 6.76 5.95 -8.98
CA MET A 457 7.36 5.41 -10.21
C MET A 457 6.54 5.75 -11.44
N LEU A 458 5.20 5.67 -11.38
CA LEU A 458 4.32 6.05 -12.49
C LEU A 458 4.40 7.58 -12.74
N ALA A 459 4.43 8.38 -11.67
CA ALA A 459 4.64 9.83 -11.77
C ALA A 459 6.01 10.19 -12.37
N ASN A 460 7.03 9.35 -12.16
CA ASN A 460 8.40 9.51 -12.65
C ASN A 460 8.68 8.75 -13.96
N GLN A 461 7.66 8.53 -14.78
CA GLN A 461 7.82 7.93 -16.10
C GLN A 461 8.60 6.60 -16.07
N GLY A 462 8.30 5.75 -15.08
CA GLY A 462 8.86 4.41 -14.92
C GLY A 462 10.15 4.32 -14.09
N ILE A 463 10.58 5.42 -13.47
CA ILE A 463 11.75 5.43 -12.57
C ILE A 463 11.29 5.29 -11.12
N TYR A 464 11.57 4.15 -10.50
CA TYR A 464 11.37 3.93 -9.07
C TYR A 464 12.49 4.59 -8.28
N LYS A 465 12.12 5.25 -7.18
CA LYS A 465 13.04 5.88 -6.23
C LYS A 465 12.78 5.35 -4.83
N THR A 466 13.83 4.89 -4.14
CA THR A 466 13.72 4.41 -2.76
C THR A 466 13.36 5.56 -1.82
N PRO A 467 12.27 5.48 -1.07
CA PRO A 467 11.80 6.62 -0.27
C PRO A 467 12.70 6.86 0.95
N LEU A 468 13.24 8.07 1.07
CA LEU A 468 14.02 8.50 2.24
C LEU A 468 13.45 9.78 2.85
N ALA A 469 13.39 9.83 4.19
CA ALA A 469 13.06 11.00 4.98
C ALA A 469 14.33 11.75 5.44
N VAL A 470 15.43 11.03 5.64
CA VAL A 470 16.72 11.57 6.06
C VAL A 470 17.64 11.84 4.86
N LYS A 471 18.31 13.00 4.85
CA LYS A 471 19.24 13.44 3.81
C LYS A 471 20.69 13.19 4.22
N GLU A 472 21.00 13.54 5.46
CA GLU A 472 22.37 13.52 5.96
C GLU A 472 22.39 13.57 7.48
N ILE A 473 23.38 12.95 8.09
CA ILE A 473 23.71 13.15 9.51
C ILE A 473 25.16 13.60 9.68
N VAL A 474 25.42 14.42 10.72
CA VAL A 474 26.75 14.81 11.13
C VAL A 474 26.92 14.44 12.62
N LEU A 475 27.80 13.50 12.91
CA LEU A 475 28.11 13.08 14.29
C LEU A 475 28.82 14.20 15.04
N LEU A 476 28.33 14.59 16.21
CA LEU A 476 28.90 15.71 16.99
C LEU A 476 30.23 15.37 17.68
N GLU A 477 30.51 14.09 17.88
CA GLU A 477 31.73 13.63 18.52
C GLU A 477 32.98 13.91 17.67
N ASN A 478 32.91 13.67 16.36
CA ASN A 478 34.05 13.70 15.45
C ASN A 478 33.81 14.47 14.15
N ASN A 479 32.69 15.16 14.05
CA ASN A 479 32.21 15.86 12.85
C ASN A 479 32.11 14.97 11.60
N LYS A 480 32.02 13.64 11.77
CA LYS A 480 31.85 12.71 10.65
C LYS A 480 30.49 12.91 9.99
N LYS A 481 30.53 13.19 8.70
CA LYS A 481 29.36 13.35 7.85
C LYS A 481 29.00 12.00 7.19
N ILE A 482 27.72 11.62 7.23
CA ILE A 482 27.15 10.47 6.54
C ILE A 482 25.98 10.96 5.72
N SER A 483 26.09 10.89 4.40
CA SER A 483 25.03 11.32 3.46
C SER A 483 24.29 10.11 2.92
N PHE A 484 22.97 10.23 2.78
CA PHE A 484 22.09 9.18 2.26
C PHE A 484 21.61 9.55 0.87
N THR A 485 21.90 8.71 -0.11
CA THR A 485 21.52 8.95 -1.49
C THR A 485 20.28 8.13 -1.83
N ILE A 486 19.23 8.79 -2.32
CA ILE A 486 18.04 8.13 -2.84
C ILE A 486 18.42 7.35 -4.10
N GLN A 487 18.28 6.03 -4.02
CA GLN A 487 18.55 5.16 -5.16
C GLN A 487 17.42 5.28 -6.18
N SER A 488 17.80 5.38 -7.46
CA SER A 488 16.86 5.50 -8.58
C SER A 488 17.13 4.40 -9.59
N LYS A 489 16.08 3.71 -10.04
CA LYS A 489 16.19 2.65 -11.04
C LYS A 489 15.03 2.73 -12.03
N ARG A 490 15.30 2.68 -13.34
CA ARG A 490 14.26 2.51 -14.34
C ARG A 490 13.71 1.09 -14.25
N ILE A 491 12.43 0.98 -14.05
CA ILE A 491 11.71 -0.29 -13.90
C ILE A 491 10.78 -0.54 -15.11
N LEU A 492 10.12 0.52 -15.60
CA LEU A 492 9.25 0.47 -16.76
C LEU A 492 9.72 1.47 -17.82
N ASN A 493 9.40 1.19 -19.08
CA ASN A 493 9.66 2.12 -20.16
C ASN A 493 8.77 3.36 -20.07
N ASN A 494 9.31 4.50 -20.47
CA ASN A 494 8.57 5.76 -20.45
C ASN A 494 7.27 5.69 -21.27
N ASP A 495 7.32 5.04 -22.44
CA ASP A 495 6.18 4.89 -23.34
C ASP A 495 5.03 4.11 -22.69
N SER A 496 5.36 3.02 -22.03
CA SER A 496 4.39 2.18 -21.31
C SER A 496 3.68 2.97 -20.21
N VAL A 497 4.47 3.72 -19.43
CA VAL A 497 3.93 4.54 -18.33
C VAL A 497 3.14 5.71 -18.87
N TYR A 498 3.57 6.33 -19.98
CA TYR A 498 2.82 7.41 -20.64
C TYR A 498 1.43 6.93 -21.09
N LEU A 499 1.34 5.76 -21.77
CA LEU A 499 0.08 5.18 -22.20
C LEU A 499 -0.83 4.83 -21.00
N LEU A 500 -0.29 4.25 -19.95
CA LEU A 500 -1.03 3.97 -18.71
C LEU A 500 -1.54 5.26 -18.06
N ASN A 501 -0.71 6.31 -17.99
CA ASN A 501 -1.11 7.61 -17.46
C ASN A 501 -2.26 8.22 -18.27
N SER A 502 -2.22 8.14 -19.61
CA SER A 502 -3.31 8.61 -20.48
C SER A 502 -4.63 7.91 -20.18
N VAL A 503 -4.58 6.61 -19.86
CA VAL A 503 -5.76 5.83 -19.46
C VAL A 503 -6.28 6.23 -18.09
N LEU A 504 -5.38 6.40 -17.11
CA LEU A 504 -5.76 6.82 -15.77
C LEU A 504 -6.37 8.23 -15.77
N GLU A 505 -5.86 9.13 -16.58
CA GLU A 505 -6.42 10.47 -16.79
C GLU A 505 -7.80 10.41 -17.44
N SER A 506 -7.99 9.57 -18.48
CA SER A 506 -9.29 9.34 -19.09
C SER A 506 -10.30 8.81 -18.07
N MET A 507 -9.89 7.85 -17.24
CA MET A 507 -10.68 7.33 -16.14
C MET A 507 -11.10 8.43 -15.16
N MET A 508 -10.16 9.29 -14.75
CA MET A 508 -10.45 10.39 -13.83
C MET A 508 -11.47 11.37 -14.43
N SER A 509 -11.35 11.69 -15.72
CA SER A 509 -12.28 12.59 -16.43
C SER A 509 -13.72 12.03 -16.49
N LYS A 510 -13.89 10.72 -16.60
CA LYS A 510 -15.20 10.03 -16.61
C LYS A 510 -15.88 9.97 -15.23
N ASN A 511 -15.19 10.36 -14.16
CA ASN A 511 -15.69 10.56 -12.81
C ASN A 511 -16.37 9.33 -12.16
N PHE A 512 -15.82 8.13 -12.37
CA PHE A 512 -16.32 6.91 -11.72
C PHE A 512 -16.34 7.08 -10.19
N TRP A 513 -17.47 6.76 -9.56
CA TRP A 513 -17.63 6.83 -8.10
C TRP A 513 -17.28 8.19 -7.49
N ASN A 514 -17.48 9.27 -8.25
CA ASN A 514 -17.15 10.64 -7.86
C ASN A 514 -15.66 10.80 -7.48
N ILE A 515 -14.76 10.15 -8.24
CA ILE A 515 -13.31 10.19 -7.97
C ILE A 515 -12.72 11.57 -8.26
N ASN A 516 -13.23 12.30 -9.25
CA ASN A 516 -12.70 13.61 -9.62
C ASN A 516 -12.91 14.70 -8.54
N SER A 517 -13.76 14.41 -7.52
CA SER A 517 -13.93 15.30 -6.36
C SER A 517 -12.62 15.55 -5.58
N ILE A 518 -11.60 14.68 -5.77
CA ILE A 518 -10.28 14.85 -5.16
C ILE A 518 -9.35 15.76 -5.96
N CYS A 519 -9.72 16.17 -7.17
CA CYS A 519 -8.86 16.96 -8.06
C CYS A 519 -8.99 18.44 -7.77
N PRO A 520 -7.91 19.15 -7.41
CA PRO A 520 -7.87 20.60 -7.44
C PRO A 520 -8.02 21.14 -8.85
N LYS A 521 -8.48 22.38 -8.96
CA LYS A 521 -8.60 23.03 -10.27
C LYS A 521 -7.21 23.18 -10.92
N ASN A 522 -7.12 22.80 -12.20
CA ASN A 522 -5.90 22.85 -13.01
C ASN A 522 -4.75 21.95 -12.51
N VAL A 523 -5.07 20.87 -11.84
CA VAL A 523 -4.10 19.83 -11.47
C VAL A 523 -4.51 18.51 -12.12
N GLN A 524 -3.61 17.96 -12.93
CA GLN A 524 -3.76 16.63 -13.52
C GLN A 524 -3.42 15.57 -12.49
N ILE A 525 -4.35 14.70 -12.18
CA ILE A 525 -4.22 13.65 -11.17
C ILE A 525 -4.54 12.29 -11.76
N SER A 526 -3.71 11.30 -11.45
CA SER A 526 -3.98 9.89 -11.63
C SER A 526 -4.11 9.24 -10.25
N ALA A 527 -5.23 8.56 -9.98
CA ALA A 527 -5.48 7.95 -8.68
C ALA A 527 -6.30 6.68 -8.78
N LYS A 528 -6.17 5.79 -7.79
CA LYS A 528 -6.96 4.57 -7.67
C LYS A 528 -7.37 4.33 -6.22
N THR A 529 -8.63 4.01 -6.03
CA THR A 529 -9.18 3.54 -4.75
C THR A 529 -8.94 2.05 -4.56
N GLY A 530 -8.82 1.63 -3.31
CA GLY A 530 -8.78 0.23 -2.91
C GLY A 530 -9.69 -0.03 -1.72
N THR A 531 -10.29 -1.21 -1.66
CA THR A 531 -11.11 -1.65 -0.55
C THR A 531 -10.87 -3.14 -0.35
N SER A 532 -10.51 -3.56 0.87
CA SER A 532 -10.43 -4.97 1.23
C SER A 532 -11.65 -5.37 2.06
N SER A 533 -12.17 -6.55 1.78
CA SER A 533 -13.30 -7.15 2.49
C SER A 533 -12.81 -8.14 3.54
N PHE A 534 -13.68 -8.51 4.46
CA PHE A 534 -13.47 -9.65 5.34
C PHE A 534 -13.84 -10.94 4.62
N ASP A 535 -13.19 -12.05 4.99
CA ASP A 535 -13.59 -13.38 4.60
C ASP A 535 -14.97 -13.72 5.18
N GLU A 536 -15.77 -14.54 4.47
CA GLU A 536 -17.12 -14.94 4.92
C GLU A 536 -17.12 -15.56 6.33
N LYS A 537 -16.09 -16.33 6.65
CA LYS A 537 -15.90 -16.88 7.99
C LYS A 537 -15.79 -15.80 9.06
N VAL A 538 -14.99 -14.75 8.80
CA VAL A 538 -14.84 -13.63 9.73
C VAL A 538 -16.14 -12.85 9.86
N LEU A 539 -16.85 -12.60 8.73
CA LEU A 539 -18.15 -11.96 8.77
C LEU A 539 -19.15 -12.73 9.66
N THR A 540 -19.15 -14.06 9.55
CA THR A 540 -20.03 -14.96 10.32
C THR A 540 -19.58 -15.03 11.78
N ASP A 541 -18.31 -15.31 12.06
CA ASP A 541 -17.78 -15.52 13.41
C ASP A 541 -17.94 -14.27 14.29
N PHE A 542 -17.81 -13.09 13.69
CA PHE A 542 -17.91 -11.81 14.38
C PHE A 542 -19.28 -11.13 14.21
N ASN A 543 -20.21 -11.78 13.51
CA ASN A 543 -21.53 -11.21 13.20
C ASN A 543 -21.43 -9.81 12.57
N TYR A 544 -20.54 -9.65 11.59
CA TYR A 544 -20.36 -8.41 10.85
C TYR A 544 -21.35 -8.35 9.68
N PRO A 545 -21.76 -7.15 9.27
CA PRO A 545 -22.58 -6.95 8.07
C PRO A 545 -21.86 -7.48 6.82
N LYS A 546 -22.59 -8.03 5.85
CA LYS A 546 -22.01 -8.51 4.57
C LYS A 546 -21.22 -7.44 3.80
N ASN A 547 -21.53 -6.16 4.02
CA ASN A 547 -20.87 -5.01 3.42
C ASN A 547 -19.84 -4.36 4.35
N ALA A 548 -19.37 -5.05 5.38
CA ALA A 548 -18.28 -4.58 6.22
C ALA A 548 -16.94 -4.64 5.44
N TYR A 549 -16.17 -3.56 5.52
CA TYR A 549 -14.84 -3.48 4.93
C TYR A 549 -13.77 -3.44 6.02
N LYS A 550 -12.63 -4.05 5.71
CA LYS A 550 -11.47 -4.12 6.58
C LYS A 550 -10.58 -2.90 6.43
N ASP A 551 -10.29 -2.53 5.19
CA ASP A 551 -9.39 -1.44 4.84
C ASP A 551 -9.94 -0.64 3.67
N ARG A 552 -9.66 0.66 3.66
CA ARG A 552 -9.87 1.54 2.52
C ARG A 552 -8.61 2.31 2.20
N TRP A 553 -8.30 2.37 0.91
CA TRP A 553 -7.12 3.01 0.37
C TRP A 553 -7.47 4.03 -0.70
N LEU A 554 -6.62 5.03 -0.82
CA LEU A 554 -6.53 5.90 -1.98
C LEU A 554 -5.06 6.19 -2.24
N ALA A 555 -4.57 5.80 -3.41
CA ALA A 555 -3.23 6.13 -3.87
C ALA A 555 -3.31 6.87 -5.19
N GLY A 556 -2.50 7.91 -5.34
CA GLY A 556 -2.50 8.72 -6.54
C GLY A 556 -1.43 9.82 -6.51
N TYR A 557 -1.27 10.46 -7.65
CA TYR A 557 -0.20 11.43 -7.87
C TYR A 557 -0.60 12.52 -8.85
N CYS A 558 0.09 13.63 -8.78
CA CYS A 558 0.28 14.59 -9.85
C CYS A 558 1.76 14.62 -10.22
N LYS A 559 2.18 15.50 -11.12
CA LYS A 559 3.59 15.52 -11.60
C LYS A 559 4.61 15.70 -10.47
N ASN A 560 4.31 16.47 -9.44
CA ASN A 560 5.29 16.83 -8.39
C ASN A 560 5.17 16.01 -7.10
N ILE A 561 4.01 15.47 -6.74
CA ILE A 561 3.83 14.71 -5.50
C ILE A 561 2.98 13.44 -5.70
N THR A 562 3.24 12.46 -4.86
CA THR A 562 2.46 11.23 -4.71
C THR A 562 1.97 11.09 -3.28
N ILE A 563 0.73 10.63 -3.13
CA ILE A 563 0.08 10.37 -1.83
C ILE A 563 -0.47 8.95 -1.84
N ALA A 564 -0.20 8.20 -0.78
CA ALA A 564 -0.96 7.00 -0.46
C ALA A 564 -1.55 7.13 0.94
N ALA A 565 -2.86 6.97 1.04
CA ALA A 565 -3.63 7.11 2.27
C ALA A 565 -4.44 5.85 2.55
N TRP A 566 -4.50 5.46 3.81
CA TRP A 566 -5.22 4.31 4.33
C TRP A 566 -6.09 4.69 5.52
N THR A 567 -7.26 4.05 5.63
CA THR A 567 -8.08 4.04 6.85
C THR A 567 -8.63 2.64 7.10
N GLY A 568 -8.72 2.27 8.37
CA GLY A 568 -9.18 0.95 8.81
C GLY A 568 -8.94 0.75 10.31
N PHE A 569 -8.73 -0.49 10.71
CA PHE A 569 -8.55 -0.86 12.11
C PHE A 569 -7.25 -1.66 12.28
N ASP A 570 -6.57 -1.48 13.42
CA ASP A 570 -5.33 -2.21 13.72
C ASP A 570 -5.58 -3.71 13.83
N THR A 571 -6.62 -4.08 14.56
CA THR A 571 -7.02 -5.48 14.81
C THR A 571 -8.51 -5.65 14.63
N THR A 572 -8.94 -6.88 14.33
CA THR A 572 -10.36 -7.27 14.31
C THR A 572 -10.69 -7.97 15.61
N LEU A 573 -11.52 -7.33 16.46
CA LEU A 573 -11.98 -7.86 17.75
C LEU A 573 -13.49 -7.84 17.82
N LYS A 574 -14.12 -8.97 18.14
CA LYS A 574 -15.58 -9.14 18.20
C LYS A 574 -16.25 -8.16 19.17
N GLU A 575 -15.68 -8.03 20.36
CA GLU A 575 -16.20 -7.18 21.43
C GLU A 575 -16.15 -5.69 21.09
N GLN A 576 -15.17 -5.29 20.28
CA GLN A 576 -14.94 -3.90 19.87
C GLN A 576 -15.61 -3.56 18.54
N LYS A 577 -16.13 -4.58 17.82
CA LYS A 577 -16.69 -4.41 16.46
C LYS A 577 -15.76 -3.63 15.55
N THR A 578 -14.48 -4.04 15.47
CA THR A 578 -13.44 -3.37 14.70
C THR A 578 -13.60 -3.60 13.19
N TYR A 579 -14.65 -3.03 12.65
CA TYR A 579 -14.96 -2.97 11.23
C TYR A 579 -15.54 -1.61 10.91
N PHE A 580 -15.54 -1.19 9.65
CA PHE A 580 -16.34 -0.05 9.26
C PHE A 580 -17.26 -0.39 8.08
N ILE A 581 -18.47 0.14 8.16
CA ILE A 581 -19.49 -0.05 7.13
C ILE A 581 -19.28 1.00 6.04
N PRO A 582 -19.38 0.62 4.77
CA PRO A 582 -19.23 1.56 3.68
C PRO A 582 -20.43 2.52 3.66
N ASN A 583 -20.26 3.65 4.29
CA ASN A 583 -21.19 4.77 4.15
C ASN A 583 -20.48 5.94 3.45
N ASN A 584 -21.25 6.95 3.07
CA ASN A 584 -20.71 8.12 2.37
C ASN A 584 -19.67 8.89 3.19
N THR A 585 -19.75 8.82 4.52
CA THR A 585 -18.84 9.52 5.44
C THR A 585 -17.50 8.80 5.52
N ASP A 586 -17.49 7.49 5.69
CA ASP A 586 -16.25 6.70 5.81
C ASP A 586 -15.48 6.61 4.51
N ALA A 587 -16.19 6.56 3.38
CA ALA A 587 -15.57 6.59 2.06
C ALA A 587 -14.83 7.91 1.78
N ASN A 588 -15.20 8.99 2.48
CA ASN A 588 -14.68 10.32 2.21
C ASN A 588 -13.41 10.66 2.98
N VAL A 589 -13.07 9.97 4.06
CA VAL A 589 -11.90 10.32 4.89
C VAL A 589 -10.62 10.33 4.06
N VAL A 590 -10.33 9.25 3.30
CA VAL A 590 -9.14 9.19 2.44
C VAL A 590 -9.21 10.21 1.30
N LYS A 591 -10.40 10.45 0.72
CA LYS A 591 -10.59 11.44 -0.35
C LYS A 591 -10.42 12.85 0.18
N THR A 592 -10.99 13.16 1.36
CA THR A 592 -10.89 14.48 2.01
C THR A 592 -9.43 14.82 2.32
N PHE A 593 -8.70 13.89 2.90
CA PHE A 593 -7.26 14.05 3.15
C PHE A 593 -6.49 14.28 1.86
N PHE A 594 -6.66 13.38 0.89
CA PHE A 594 -5.97 13.45 -0.39
C PHE A 594 -6.18 14.79 -1.09
N LYS A 595 -7.46 15.22 -1.17
CA LYS A 595 -7.81 16.51 -1.75
C LYS A 595 -7.12 17.66 -1.03
N ARG A 596 -7.19 17.69 0.31
CA ARG A 596 -6.58 18.77 1.11
C ARG A 596 -5.08 18.88 0.87
N ILE A 597 -4.37 17.74 0.84
CA ILE A 597 -2.93 17.73 0.58
C ILE A 597 -2.63 18.17 -0.85
N MET A 598 -3.41 17.70 -1.84
CA MET A 598 -3.25 18.13 -3.24
C MET A 598 -3.55 19.64 -3.41
N ASP A 599 -4.56 20.17 -2.72
CA ASP A 599 -4.87 21.63 -2.76
C ASP A 599 -3.68 22.48 -2.26
N ILE A 600 -2.90 21.97 -1.30
CA ILE A 600 -1.77 22.68 -0.68
C ILE A 600 -0.48 22.49 -1.50
N ALA A 601 -0.16 21.26 -1.88
CA ALA A 601 1.18 20.89 -2.34
C ALA A 601 1.29 20.61 -3.85
N ALA A 602 0.17 20.39 -4.56
CA ALA A 602 0.21 20.11 -5.98
C ALA A 602 0.52 21.38 -6.80
N LYS A 603 1.47 21.28 -7.73
CA LYS A 603 1.78 22.35 -8.68
C LYS A 603 0.76 22.33 -9.83
N LYS A 604 0.15 23.50 -10.10
CA LYS A 604 -0.86 23.65 -11.16
C LYS A 604 -0.23 23.70 -12.55
N ASN A 605 -1.05 23.40 -13.56
CA ASN A 605 -0.71 23.50 -15.00
C ASN A 605 0.53 22.67 -15.38
N GLN A 606 0.73 21.51 -14.75
CA GLN A 606 1.77 20.57 -15.11
C GLN A 606 1.14 19.33 -15.77
N SER A 607 1.71 18.89 -16.90
CA SER A 607 1.34 17.68 -17.63
C SER A 607 2.56 16.82 -17.92
N TYR A 608 2.33 15.61 -18.39
CA TYR A 608 3.38 14.74 -18.90
C TYR A 608 3.59 14.97 -20.38
N ASP A 609 4.84 15.13 -20.79
CA ASP A 609 5.18 15.29 -22.19
C ASP A 609 5.00 13.97 -22.93
N LYS A 610 4.37 14.02 -24.11
CA LYS A 610 4.21 12.85 -24.97
C LYS A 610 5.57 12.47 -25.55
N PRO A 611 6.03 11.22 -25.35
CA PRO A 611 7.27 10.74 -25.94
C PRO A 611 7.20 10.75 -27.46
N ASP A 612 8.31 11.04 -28.14
CA ASP A 612 8.39 11.01 -29.60
C ASP A 612 8.17 9.60 -30.21
N SER A 613 8.35 8.57 -29.39
CA SER A 613 8.09 7.17 -29.70
C SER A 613 6.60 6.79 -29.67
N ILE A 614 5.72 7.69 -29.21
CA ILE A 614 4.27 7.48 -29.18
C ILE A 614 3.62 8.19 -30.39
N VAL A 615 2.88 7.43 -31.18
CA VAL A 615 2.11 7.92 -32.33
C VAL A 615 0.62 7.82 -32.06
N THR A 616 -0.15 8.65 -32.74
CA THR A 616 -1.61 8.62 -32.66
C THR A 616 -2.15 8.13 -34.00
N ILE A 617 -2.92 7.03 -34.01
CA ILE A 617 -3.42 6.33 -35.18
C ILE A 617 -4.95 6.19 -35.05
N PRO A 618 -5.73 6.47 -36.11
CA PRO A 618 -7.15 6.15 -36.13
C PRO A 618 -7.35 4.63 -36.18
N ILE A 619 -8.21 4.11 -35.31
CA ILE A 619 -8.59 2.70 -35.27
C ILE A 619 -10.11 2.56 -35.21
N VAL A 620 -10.62 1.37 -35.54
CA VAL A 620 -12.01 1.01 -35.32
C VAL A 620 -12.25 0.75 -33.84
N LYS A 621 -13.18 1.47 -33.24
CA LYS A 621 -13.54 1.35 -31.83
C LYS A 621 -13.95 -0.07 -31.49
N GLY A 622 -13.37 -0.61 -30.45
CA GLY A 622 -13.68 -1.96 -29.94
C GLY A 622 -12.92 -3.09 -30.62
N SER A 623 -12.14 -2.82 -31.66
CA SER A 623 -11.39 -3.87 -32.36
C SER A 623 -10.26 -4.45 -31.47
N ASN A 624 -10.22 -5.78 -31.38
CA ASN A 624 -9.14 -6.54 -30.74
C ASN A 624 -8.94 -7.85 -31.52
N PRO A 625 -7.88 -8.00 -32.34
CA PRO A 625 -6.76 -7.07 -32.55
C PRO A 625 -7.19 -5.73 -33.15
N TYR A 626 -6.33 -4.69 -32.99
CA TYR A 626 -6.62 -3.35 -33.52
C TYR A 626 -6.70 -3.35 -35.05
N LEU A 627 -7.74 -2.70 -35.58
CA LEU A 627 -7.98 -2.60 -37.03
C LEU A 627 -8.00 -1.15 -37.46
N LEU A 628 -7.34 -0.87 -38.58
CA LEU A 628 -7.38 0.44 -39.24
C LEU A 628 -8.72 0.61 -39.97
N PRO A 629 -9.33 1.80 -39.91
CA PRO A 629 -10.60 2.04 -40.59
C PRO A 629 -10.45 2.15 -42.13
N THR A 630 -11.45 1.70 -42.88
CA THR A 630 -11.65 2.00 -44.28
C THR A 630 -12.61 3.18 -44.44
N GLN A 631 -12.82 3.65 -45.68
CA GLN A 631 -13.73 4.77 -45.97
C GLN A 631 -15.20 4.47 -45.65
N SER A 632 -15.59 3.20 -45.66
CA SER A 632 -16.95 2.72 -45.38
C SER A 632 -17.29 2.72 -43.88
N VAL A 633 -16.30 2.85 -42.98
CA VAL A 633 -16.53 2.84 -41.54
C VAL A 633 -17.23 4.11 -41.08
N ASN A 634 -18.29 3.96 -40.31
CA ASN A 634 -18.99 5.08 -39.70
C ASN A 634 -18.03 5.90 -38.80
N LYS A 635 -17.95 7.19 -39.06
CA LYS A 635 -17.05 8.13 -38.37
C LYS A 635 -17.19 8.09 -36.84
N ASN A 636 -18.36 7.78 -36.31
CA ASN A 636 -18.59 7.64 -34.86
C ASN A 636 -17.88 6.41 -34.23
N TYR A 637 -17.45 5.47 -35.09
CA TYR A 637 -16.70 4.26 -34.69
C TYR A 637 -15.22 4.35 -35.04
N ILE A 638 -14.73 5.51 -35.49
CA ILE A 638 -13.31 5.78 -35.65
C ILE A 638 -12.84 6.59 -34.44
N ILE A 639 -11.89 6.04 -33.72
CA ILE A 639 -11.27 6.70 -32.54
C ILE A 639 -9.76 6.82 -32.73
N ASN A 640 -9.20 7.90 -32.23
CA ASN A 640 -7.75 8.09 -32.21
C ASN A 640 -7.17 7.36 -31.00
N ALA A 641 -6.26 6.42 -31.25
CA ALA A 641 -5.57 5.64 -30.25
C ALA A 641 -4.06 5.88 -30.29
N GLN A 642 -3.41 5.84 -29.13
CA GLN A 642 -1.98 6.04 -29.01
C GLN A 642 -1.27 4.68 -28.96
N PHE A 643 -0.17 4.57 -29.70
CA PHE A 643 0.63 3.36 -29.83
C PHE A 643 2.12 3.68 -29.68
N LYS A 644 2.91 2.70 -29.22
CA LYS A 644 4.35 2.71 -29.44
C LYS A 644 4.64 2.56 -30.93
N LYS A 645 5.65 3.23 -31.46
CA LYS A 645 5.96 3.19 -32.91
C LYS A 645 6.22 1.79 -33.47
N ASP A 646 6.72 0.89 -32.65
CA ASP A 646 7.01 -0.51 -33.00
C ASP A 646 5.79 -1.44 -32.88
N SER A 647 4.66 -0.95 -32.41
CA SER A 647 3.41 -1.72 -32.21
C SER A 647 2.20 -1.14 -32.96
N ILE A 648 2.46 -0.40 -34.04
CA ILE A 648 1.40 0.18 -34.88
C ILE A 648 0.60 -0.93 -35.59
N PRO A 649 -0.75 -0.91 -35.52
CA PRO A 649 -1.56 -1.87 -36.26
C PRO A 649 -1.41 -1.69 -37.78
N SER A 650 -1.36 -2.80 -38.50
CA SER A 650 -1.22 -2.81 -39.97
C SER A 650 -2.44 -3.38 -40.70
N LEU A 651 -3.35 -4.02 -39.96
CA LEU A 651 -4.53 -4.65 -40.55
C LEU A 651 -5.68 -3.64 -40.68
N TYR A 652 -6.29 -3.61 -41.85
CA TYR A 652 -7.52 -2.85 -42.06
C TYR A 652 -8.73 -3.72 -41.72
N ILE A 653 -9.82 -3.07 -41.29
CA ILE A 653 -11.07 -3.76 -41.12
C ILE A 653 -11.54 -4.24 -42.50
N CYS A 654 -11.94 -5.50 -42.56
CA CYS A 654 -12.61 -6.06 -43.70
C CYS A 654 -14.12 -6.08 -43.47
N GLU A 655 -14.87 -5.67 -44.45
CA GLU A 655 -16.31 -5.79 -44.43
C GLU A 655 -16.69 -7.29 -44.40
N PRO A 656 -17.63 -7.71 -43.51
CA PRO A 656 -17.96 -9.13 -43.36
C PRO A 656 -18.62 -9.66 -44.63
N THR A 657 -18.34 -10.91 -44.97
CA THR A 657 -19.09 -11.62 -46.02
C THR A 657 -20.50 -11.92 -45.48
N ILE A 658 -21.50 -11.43 -46.19
CA ILE A 658 -22.90 -11.70 -45.86
C ILE A 658 -23.30 -13.03 -46.54
N THR A 659 -23.63 -14.02 -45.73
CA THR A 659 -24.01 -15.37 -46.21
C THR A 659 -25.51 -15.64 -46.11
N GLN A 660 -26.26 -14.75 -45.49
CA GLN A 660 -27.70 -14.89 -45.34
C GLN A 660 -28.41 -14.72 -46.68
N PHE A 661 -29.33 -15.63 -46.99
CA PHE A 661 -30.17 -15.65 -48.15
C PHE A 661 -31.57 -15.21 -47.77
N ILE A 662 -32.23 -14.38 -48.61
CA ILE A 662 -33.59 -13.89 -48.35
C ILE A 662 -34.57 -14.59 -49.29
N GLU A 663 -35.52 -15.28 -48.71
CA GLU A 663 -36.66 -15.80 -49.47
C GLU A 663 -37.74 -14.72 -49.52
N TYR A 664 -38.33 -14.54 -50.71
CA TYR A 664 -39.41 -13.59 -50.92
C TYR A 664 -40.37 -14.12 -51.98
N ASP A 665 -41.61 -13.64 -51.88
CA ASP A 665 -42.61 -13.73 -53.02
C ASP A 665 -42.93 -12.34 -53.53
N TYR A 666 -43.52 -12.31 -54.70
CA TYR A 666 -43.95 -11.05 -55.32
C TYR A 666 -45.28 -11.17 -56.03
N PHE A 667 -46.02 -10.07 -56.09
CA PHE A 667 -47.22 -9.89 -56.87
C PHE A 667 -47.06 -8.71 -57.79
N LEU A 668 -47.50 -8.90 -59.06
CA LEU A 668 -47.45 -7.86 -60.08
C LEU A 668 -48.86 -7.29 -60.31
N SER A 669 -48.97 -5.97 -60.30
CA SER A 669 -50.16 -5.27 -60.68
C SER A 669 -49.85 -4.28 -61.82
N LYS A 670 -50.85 -3.61 -62.38
CA LYS A 670 -50.67 -2.74 -63.55
C LYS A 670 -49.64 -1.62 -63.27
N ASP A 671 -49.56 -1.11 -62.06
CA ASP A 671 -48.87 0.11 -61.68
C ASP A 671 -47.93 -0.08 -60.49
N LYS A 672 -47.85 -1.28 -59.90
CA LYS A 672 -46.98 -1.57 -58.75
C LYS A 672 -46.53 -3.03 -58.67
N VAL A 673 -45.43 -3.24 -58.03
CA VAL A 673 -44.93 -4.53 -57.60
C VAL A 673 -45.06 -4.61 -56.08
N THR A 674 -45.61 -5.67 -55.53
CA THR A 674 -45.69 -5.95 -54.13
C THR A 674 -44.68 -7.07 -53.77
N ILE A 675 -43.70 -6.80 -52.89
CA ILE A 675 -42.74 -7.76 -52.43
C ILE A 675 -43.22 -8.24 -51.07
N LEU A 676 -43.25 -9.55 -50.86
CA LEU A 676 -43.61 -10.22 -49.58
C LEU A 676 -42.40 -10.85 -49.00
N LEU A 677 -42.13 -10.54 -47.72
CA LEU A 677 -41.04 -11.03 -46.91
C LEU A 677 -41.55 -11.68 -45.63
N ALA A 678 -40.77 -12.56 -45.03
CA ALA A 678 -41.08 -13.14 -43.73
C ALA A 678 -41.06 -12.04 -42.63
N ASN A 679 -42.01 -12.11 -41.69
CA ASN A 679 -42.15 -11.09 -40.62
C ASN A 679 -40.95 -11.01 -39.70
N ASP A 680 -40.29 -12.14 -39.41
CA ASP A 680 -39.14 -12.28 -38.52
C ASP A 680 -37.87 -11.59 -39.05
N LEU A 681 -37.83 -11.22 -40.34
CA LEU A 681 -36.71 -10.45 -40.93
C LEU A 681 -36.60 -9.02 -40.35
N PHE A 682 -37.70 -8.48 -39.80
CA PHE A 682 -37.77 -7.12 -39.27
C PHE A 682 -37.87 -7.09 -37.75
N ASP A 683 -37.79 -8.27 -37.07
CA ASP A 683 -37.75 -8.34 -35.63
C ASP A 683 -36.44 -7.73 -35.11
N LYS A 684 -36.56 -6.78 -34.19
CA LYS A 684 -35.39 -6.17 -33.56
C LYS A 684 -34.65 -7.23 -32.73
N LYS A 685 -33.48 -7.67 -33.21
CA LYS A 685 -32.56 -8.48 -32.42
C LYS A 685 -32.15 -7.71 -31.16
N GLU A 686 -32.14 -8.37 -30.00
CA GLU A 686 -31.59 -7.80 -28.79
C GLU A 686 -30.17 -7.29 -29.07
N THR A 687 -29.94 -6.00 -28.81
CA THR A 687 -28.61 -5.39 -28.95
C THR A 687 -27.70 -5.98 -27.86
N THR A 688 -26.83 -6.88 -28.25
CA THR A 688 -25.74 -7.33 -27.37
C THR A 688 -24.85 -6.14 -26.98
N ASN A 689 -24.42 -6.06 -25.71
CA ASN A 689 -23.48 -5.02 -25.23
C ASN A 689 -22.07 -5.21 -25.84
N LYS A 690 -21.99 -5.30 -27.19
CA LYS A 690 -20.71 -5.36 -27.88
C LYS A 690 -20.31 -3.97 -28.34
N ILE A 691 -19.04 -3.60 -28.12
CA ILE A 691 -18.45 -2.36 -28.63
C ILE A 691 -18.14 -2.54 -30.13
N PHE A 692 -17.53 -3.69 -30.45
CA PHE A 692 -17.25 -4.06 -31.83
C PHE A 692 -18.44 -4.79 -32.43
N ASP A 693 -19.15 -4.11 -33.32
CA ASP A 693 -20.35 -4.62 -33.95
C ASP A 693 -20.41 -4.10 -35.40
N TYR A 694 -20.53 -4.99 -36.36
CA TYR A 694 -20.53 -4.65 -37.78
C TYR A 694 -21.71 -3.77 -38.19
N GLU A 695 -22.89 -3.93 -37.60
CA GLU A 695 -24.03 -3.05 -37.85
C GLU A 695 -23.79 -1.62 -37.35
N LYS A 696 -23.13 -1.48 -36.25
CA LYS A 696 -22.71 -0.16 -35.73
C LYS A 696 -21.61 0.47 -36.59
N ILE A 697 -20.71 -0.35 -37.13
CA ILE A 697 -19.53 0.08 -37.89
C ILE A 697 -19.92 0.46 -39.33
N TYR A 698 -20.70 -0.37 -40.00
CA TYR A 698 -21.09 -0.21 -41.40
C TYR A 698 -22.54 0.30 -41.59
N GLY A 699 -23.27 0.58 -40.53
CA GLY A 699 -24.70 0.90 -40.53
C GLY A 699 -25.57 -0.37 -40.49
N ASN A 700 -26.86 -0.20 -40.25
CA ASN A 700 -27.79 -1.33 -40.16
C ASN A 700 -27.73 -2.23 -41.39
N LEU A 701 -27.96 -3.53 -41.19
CA LEU A 701 -28.14 -4.48 -42.27
C LEU A 701 -29.51 -4.24 -42.86
N GLU A 702 -29.54 -3.78 -44.12
CA GLU A 702 -30.77 -3.42 -44.88
C GLU A 702 -31.13 -4.55 -45.83
N VAL A 703 -32.44 -4.76 -46.05
CA VAL A 703 -32.99 -5.60 -47.12
C VAL A 703 -33.14 -4.75 -48.37
N ILE A 704 -32.40 -5.08 -49.39
CA ILE A 704 -32.37 -4.35 -50.65
C ILE A 704 -33.15 -5.13 -51.70
N CYS A 705 -34.00 -4.42 -52.45
CA CYS A 705 -34.67 -4.94 -53.67
C CYS A 705 -34.16 -4.18 -54.86
N GLU A 706 -33.60 -4.87 -55.85
CA GLU A 706 -33.25 -4.34 -57.13
C GLU A 706 -34.25 -4.86 -58.18
N ILE A 707 -34.84 -3.94 -58.90
CA ILE A 707 -35.76 -4.26 -59.96
C ILE A 707 -35.17 -3.76 -61.30
N SER A 708 -34.88 -4.67 -62.18
CA SER A 708 -34.42 -4.32 -63.55
C SER A 708 -35.62 -4.15 -64.48
N HIS A 709 -35.65 -3.02 -65.24
CA HIS A 709 -36.66 -2.68 -66.18
C HIS A 709 -36.03 -1.84 -67.28
N ASP A 710 -36.38 -2.11 -68.55
CA ASP A 710 -35.99 -1.32 -69.75
C ASP A 710 -34.51 -0.83 -69.70
N TYR A 711 -33.54 -1.68 -69.58
CA TYR A 711 -32.11 -1.36 -69.54
C TYR A 711 -31.63 -0.56 -68.27
N THR A 712 -32.51 -0.32 -67.33
CA THR A 712 -32.19 0.36 -66.07
C THR A 712 -32.47 -0.55 -64.87
N THR A 713 -31.79 -0.29 -63.76
CA THR A 713 -32.05 -0.97 -62.46
C THR A 713 -32.39 0.08 -61.41
N SER A 714 -33.51 -0.11 -60.74
CA SER A 714 -33.94 0.71 -59.60
C SER A 714 -33.75 -0.05 -58.32
N THR A 715 -33.22 0.63 -57.30
CA THR A 715 -32.90 0.03 -55.99
C THR A 715 -33.83 0.59 -54.92
N PHE A 716 -34.40 -0.26 -54.12
CA PHE A 716 -35.32 0.06 -53.00
C PHE A 716 -34.87 -0.59 -51.73
N ILE A 717 -35.09 0.09 -50.60
CA ILE A 717 -34.91 -0.47 -49.28
C ILE A 717 -36.26 -1.01 -48.82
N LEU A 718 -36.32 -2.26 -48.42
CA LEU A 718 -37.53 -2.88 -47.91
C LEU A 718 -37.50 -2.81 -46.37
N ASP A 719 -38.55 -2.26 -45.76
CA ASP A 719 -38.62 -1.99 -44.30
C ASP A 719 -39.78 -2.70 -43.58
N SER A 720 -40.54 -3.48 -44.33
CA SER A 720 -41.69 -4.22 -43.83
C SER A 720 -41.88 -5.58 -44.54
N SER A 721 -42.71 -6.44 -44.00
CA SER A 721 -43.03 -7.74 -44.60
C SER A 721 -43.84 -7.61 -45.90
N ILE A 722 -44.49 -6.47 -46.11
CA ILE A 722 -45.26 -6.16 -47.35
C ILE A 722 -44.78 -4.82 -47.85
N ASN A 723 -44.11 -4.80 -49.01
CA ASN A 723 -43.58 -3.58 -49.61
C ASN A 723 -44.21 -3.36 -50.96
N GLU A 724 -44.94 -2.25 -51.17
CA GLU A 724 -45.52 -1.86 -52.44
C GLU A 724 -44.63 -0.85 -53.17
N ILE A 725 -44.11 -1.25 -54.30
CA ILE A 725 -43.20 -0.45 -55.14
C ILE A 725 -43.95 0.02 -56.39
N PRO A 726 -44.10 1.32 -56.57
CA PRO A 726 -44.83 1.84 -57.76
C PRO A 726 -43.99 1.68 -59.03
N LEU A 727 -44.21 0.61 -59.75
CA LEU A 727 -43.55 0.27 -61.02
C LEU A 727 -44.51 -0.56 -61.92
N SER A 728 -44.61 -0.28 -63.23
CA SER A 728 -45.39 -1.10 -64.14
C SER A 728 -44.74 -2.48 -64.34
N TYR A 729 -45.53 -3.56 -64.16
CA TYR A 729 -45.01 -4.92 -64.31
C TYR A 729 -44.55 -5.21 -65.76
N LYS A 730 -45.07 -4.55 -66.74
CA LYS A 730 -44.68 -4.73 -68.15
C LYS A 730 -43.24 -4.27 -68.44
N GLN A 731 -42.64 -3.54 -67.59
CA GLN A 731 -41.27 -3.03 -67.70
C GLN A 731 -40.24 -3.87 -66.90
N ILE A 732 -40.69 -4.78 -66.03
CA ILE A 732 -39.84 -5.51 -65.13
C ILE A 732 -39.33 -6.81 -65.75
N SER A 733 -38.01 -6.96 -65.85
CA SER A 733 -37.36 -8.19 -66.32
C SER A 733 -36.86 -9.08 -65.20
N THR A 734 -36.32 -8.50 -64.13
CA THR A 734 -35.84 -9.25 -62.99
C THR A 734 -36.09 -8.51 -61.66
N ILE A 735 -36.31 -9.28 -60.60
CA ILE A 735 -36.36 -8.82 -59.19
C ILE A 735 -35.28 -9.57 -58.42
N ASN A 736 -34.45 -8.83 -57.68
CA ASN A 736 -33.39 -9.31 -56.85
C ASN A 736 -33.57 -8.82 -55.44
N VAL A 737 -33.53 -9.69 -54.45
CA VAL A 737 -33.61 -9.30 -53.04
C VAL A 737 -32.40 -9.88 -52.29
N TYR A 738 -31.69 -9.02 -51.52
CA TYR A 738 -30.49 -9.39 -50.82
C TYR A 738 -30.23 -8.47 -49.61
N TYR A 739 -29.33 -8.89 -48.74
CA TYR A 739 -28.85 -8.05 -47.63
C TYR A 739 -27.66 -7.18 -48.03
N LYS A 740 -27.59 -5.97 -47.47
CA LYS A 740 -26.45 -5.07 -47.59
C LYS A 740 -26.36 -4.18 -46.33
N TYR A 741 -25.14 -3.94 -45.85
CA TYR A 741 -24.96 -2.89 -44.83
C TYR A 741 -25.15 -1.50 -45.46
N LYS A 742 -25.84 -0.60 -44.77
CA LYS A 742 -26.18 0.75 -45.24
C LYS A 742 -25.01 1.52 -45.86
N ASN A 743 -23.83 1.46 -45.21
CA ASN A 743 -22.61 2.13 -45.68
C ASN A 743 -21.58 1.12 -46.23
N GLY A 744 -21.94 -0.14 -46.40
CA GLY A 744 -21.09 -1.20 -46.91
C GLY A 744 -21.13 -1.32 -48.43
N HIS A 745 -20.21 -2.11 -48.97
CA HIS A 745 -20.11 -2.44 -50.39
C HIS A 745 -20.47 -3.89 -50.68
N ASN A 746 -20.22 -4.79 -49.72
CA ASN A 746 -20.54 -6.21 -49.88
C ASN A 746 -22.03 -6.46 -49.79
N THR A 747 -22.51 -7.33 -50.65
CA THR A 747 -23.89 -7.77 -50.66
C THR A 747 -24.01 -9.22 -50.23
N GLY A 748 -25.14 -9.60 -49.69
CA GLY A 748 -25.51 -10.99 -49.47
C GLY A 748 -25.76 -11.72 -50.81
N PRO A 749 -26.02 -13.03 -50.78
CA PRO A 749 -26.35 -13.80 -51.93
C PRO A 749 -27.67 -13.26 -52.56
N PHE A 750 -27.62 -13.10 -53.88
CA PHE A 750 -28.77 -12.64 -54.63
C PHE A 750 -29.84 -13.74 -54.74
N ASN A 751 -31.08 -13.37 -54.48
CA ASN A 751 -32.23 -14.18 -54.83
C ASN A 751 -32.92 -13.53 -56.06
N ASN A 752 -32.63 -14.04 -57.25
CA ASN A 752 -33.04 -13.48 -58.51
C ASN A 752 -34.25 -14.22 -59.07
N LYS A 753 -35.35 -13.52 -59.22
CA LYS A 753 -36.56 -14.06 -59.89
C LYS A 753 -36.72 -13.36 -61.25
N ILE A 754 -36.64 -14.16 -62.31
CA ILE A 754 -36.85 -13.68 -63.68
C ILE A 754 -38.34 -13.61 -63.94
N ILE A 755 -38.84 -12.49 -64.53
CA ILE A 755 -40.22 -12.29 -64.88
C ILE A 755 -40.35 -12.65 -66.33
N ILE A 756 -41.14 -13.67 -66.63
CA ILE A 756 -41.44 -14.11 -67.94
C ILE A 756 -42.80 -13.47 -68.32
N TYR A 757 -42.78 -12.69 -69.35
CA TYR A 757 -43.98 -12.03 -69.88
C TYR A 757 -44.86 -13.00 -70.69
#